data_e21ffa5ea385f3f4d57bc3fee8c02068
#
_entry.id   e21ffa5ea385f3f4d57bc3fee8c02068
#
_cell.length_a   1.000
_cell.length_b   1.000
_cell.length_c   1.000
_cell.angle_alpha   90.00
_cell.angle_beta   90.00
_cell.angle_gamma   90.00
#
_symmetry.space_group_name_H-M   'P 1'
#
loop_
_entity.id
_entity.type
_entity.pdbx_description
1 polymer ?
#
loop_
_entity_poly.entity_id
_entity_poly.type
_entity_poly.pdbx_seq_one_letter_code
_entity_poly.pdbx_strand_id
1 'polypeptide(L)'
;MHLKTARQGSGPKKGAKNRFTGLLFCLLAGLIAAGLYRSFQVAAFLPLDADRATPAVVAEAMLAHGLDALNAWHSTQDNWLLSAILPQFPFYALLGQQAWIPALCGWLGFVASCALCGVLVALAAAPRPSTWLVGMGLFGVLLFLNPLALGPIGFLAHPVSHGVTCFWGLAALVPCVLVLKGRSRWLLALTTVLLLVASISDPWARAAFVLPLTLAGVGLCLLPSDARQKRTALCLIASTLPVWLAGAHGFGLFPGIPGTQFTKGALADIPHHAALGFSGIAVLLHLVPGTNALTHPWARWISGVILLALCGLAAPAVSNSLHDQKDGPRRFLLLFCALSLSVTFAAFSLSDFVTGLDLTRLLGNFAFLLPLALCLCGCIGQARPLLTGGLVLAAVGGVLAGLLPPGGNHATPQKALANTIQLLAFLQDHHLSHGYGGYWSTHANASHLLSDGHVTIRPVAVRGAGVLHPREQQVFDAWYRPQDTVPSETRQFFIAQQDDELCPDTAACVALAQHNFGPPDETLLWGTVPVMVWHKTLFPSAPMPDTLQRAPELSAHPTEDQSLLLTPATAPAMLWRGWASVGPDGAWSGAQLAGIMVRLAGPSAPLCLTMRASGRSSAPPQPVTLLRDGTAIAQWAVHAGTPTPYCTGPLPAGDAYLVLERVAPPHDNQRLLPGILLSTLSRPHG
;
A
#
# COMPACT_ATOMS: atom_id res chain seq x y z
N MET A 1 29.86 -73.05 34.85
CA MET A 1 29.82 -71.97 35.79
C MET A 1 29.99 -70.66 35.02
N HIS A 2 28.88 -70.07 34.55
CA HIS A 2 28.87 -68.82 33.74
C HIS A 2 28.30 -67.69 34.59
N LEU A 3 29.19 -66.78 35.03
CA LEU A 3 28.84 -65.54 35.68
C LEU A 3 28.28 -64.54 34.67
N LYS A 4 26.96 -64.31 34.69
CA LYS A 4 26.30 -63.16 34.01
C LYS A 4 26.52 -61.91 34.85
N THR A 5 27.46 -61.04 34.48
CA THR A 5 27.61 -59.70 34.99
C THR A 5 26.47 -58.83 34.47
N ALA A 6 25.48 -58.58 35.31
CA ALA A 6 24.41 -57.58 35.04
C ALA A 6 25.03 -56.17 35.08
N ARG A 7 25.26 -55.57 33.89
CA ARG A 7 25.48 -54.13 33.75
C ARG A 7 24.19 -53.40 34.04
N GLN A 8 24.04 -52.93 35.28
CA GLN A 8 23.02 -51.89 35.61
C GLN A 8 23.40 -50.60 34.90
N GLY A 9 22.81 -50.38 33.70
CA GLY A 9 22.89 -49.08 33.03
C GLY A 9 22.08 -48.06 33.81
N SER A 10 22.77 -47.15 34.52
CA SER A 10 22.16 -45.95 35.11
C SER A 10 21.58 -45.08 34.00
N GLY A 11 20.30 -45.27 33.70
CA GLY A 11 19.60 -44.43 32.73
C GLY A 11 19.62 -42.98 33.18
N PRO A 12 19.80 -42.01 32.25
CA PRO A 12 19.89 -40.60 32.60
C PRO A 12 18.65 -40.18 33.40
N LYS A 13 18.90 -39.58 34.56
CA LYS A 13 17.89 -39.16 35.54
C LYS A 13 16.84 -38.31 34.85
N LYS A 14 15.61 -38.81 34.64
CA LYS A 14 14.45 -38.11 34.07
C LYS A 14 14.22 -36.71 34.61
N GLY A 15 14.58 -36.47 35.88
CA GLY A 15 14.46 -35.18 36.54
C GLY A 15 15.34 -34.06 36.02
N ALA A 16 16.57 -34.37 35.54
CA ALA A 16 17.49 -33.36 35.02
C ALA A 16 17.01 -32.84 33.64
N LYS A 17 16.47 -33.73 32.80
CA LYS A 17 15.92 -33.36 31.47
C LYS A 17 14.71 -32.44 31.59
N ASN A 18 13.82 -32.68 32.55
CA ASN A 18 12.62 -31.85 32.77
C ASN A 18 12.99 -30.46 33.30
N ARG A 19 13.98 -30.36 34.22
CA ARG A 19 14.47 -29.06 34.73
C ARG A 19 15.11 -28.21 33.62
N PHE A 20 15.92 -28.82 32.76
CA PHE A 20 16.53 -28.10 31.62
C PHE A 20 15.49 -27.57 30.62
N THR A 21 14.46 -28.38 30.29
CA THR A 21 13.35 -27.95 29.41
C THR A 21 12.55 -26.81 30.06
N GLY A 22 12.30 -26.87 31.38
CA GLY A 22 11.63 -25.77 32.08
C GLY A 22 12.43 -24.48 32.07
N LEU A 23 13.76 -24.52 32.31
CA LEU A 23 14.60 -23.36 32.26
C LEU A 23 14.64 -22.74 30.85
N LEU A 24 14.77 -23.56 29.80
CA LEU A 24 14.76 -23.10 28.42
C LEU A 24 13.42 -22.43 28.05
N PHE A 25 12.30 -22.99 28.52
CA PHE A 25 10.98 -22.36 28.34
C PHE A 25 10.91 -20.98 29.00
N CYS A 26 11.39 -20.84 30.25
CA CYS A 26 11.42 -19.55 30.95
C CYS A 26 12.32 -18.52 30.22
N LEU A 27 13.47 -18.94 29.71
CA LEU A 27 14.35 -18.07 28.96
C LEU A 27 13.71 -17.60 27.64
N LEU A 28 13.03 -18.49 26.91
CA LEU A 28 12.33 -18.13 25.68
C LEU A 28 11.12 -17.23 25.97
N ALA A 29 10.37 -17.48 27.04
CA ALA A 29 9.29 -16.59 27.47
C ALA A 29 9.81 -15.19 27.83
N GLY A 30 10.94 -15.10 28.53
CA GLY A 30 11.64 -13.85 28.83
C GLY A 30 12.10 -13.12 27.55
N LEU A 31 12.67 -13.84 26.59
CA LEU A 31 13.07 -13.30 25.28
C LEU A 31 11.85 -12.74 24.53
N ILE A 32 10.76 -13.48 24.47
CA ILE A 32 9.52 -13.03 23.82
C ILE A 32 8.96 -11.79 24.52
N ALA A 33 8.89 -11.78 25.85
CA ALA A 33 8.39 -10.63 26.61
C ALA A 33 9.25 -9.37 26.36
N ALA A 34 10.57 -9.51 26.38
CA ALA A 34 11.50 -8.44 26.08
C ALA A 34 11.35 -7.95 24.63
N GLY A 35 11.20 -8.87 23.67
CA GLY A 35 10.98 -8.55 22.27
C GLY A 35 9.64 -7.86 22.02
N LEU A 36 8.55 -8.29 22.66
CA LEU A 36 7.25 -7.63 22.60
C LEU A 36 7.33 -6.19 23.15
N TYR A 37 7.95 -6.03 24.30
CA TYR A 37 8.14 -4.70 24.88
C TYR A 37 8.98 -3.79 23.97
N ARG A 38 10.11 -4.30 23.46
CA ARG A 38 11.00 -3.53 22.59
C ARG A 38 10.33 -3.16 21.27
N SER A 39 9.68 -4.12 20.60
CA SER A 39 8.99 -3.87 19.34
C SER A 39 7.81 -2.91 19.50
N PHE A 40 7.10 -2.96 20.64
CA PHE A 40 6.04 -2.01 20.98
C PHE A 40 6.61 -0.60 21.14
N GLN A 41 7.70 -0.43 21.89
CA GLN A 41 8.36 0.86 22.02
C GLN A 41 8.73 1.43 20.65
N VAL A 42 9.35 0.63 19.78
CA VAL A 42 9.73 1.09 18.44
C VAL A 42 8.51 1.47 17.62
N ALA A 43 7.46 0.65 17.62
CA ALA A 43 6.22 0.94 16.88
C ALA A 43 5.48 2.18 17.41
N ALA A 44 5.50 2.41 18.72
CA ALA A 44 4.91 3.60 19.35
C ALA A 44 5.67 4.89 18.98
N PHE A 45 6.98 4.79 18.70
CA PHE A 45 7.80 5.91 18.28
C PHE A 45 7.77 6.18 16.76
N LEU A 46 7.10 5.33 15.96
CA LEU A 46 6.96 5.56 14.53
C LEU A 46 6.19 6.87 14.27
N PRO A 47 6.62 7.72 13.31
CA PRO A 47 5.91 8.94 12.99
C PRO A 47 4.49 8.61 12.53
N LEU A 48 3.55 9.44 12.92
CA LEU A 48 2.21 9.45 12.35
C LEU A 48 2.28 10.27 11.07
N ASP A 49 2.48 9.61 9.94
CA ASP A 49 2.47 10.23 8.61
C ASP A 49 1.08 10.20 7.98
N ALA A 50 0.96 10.76 6.78
CA ALA A 50 -0.31 10.86 6.07
C ALA A 50 -0.89 9.48 5.73
N ASP A 51 -0.07 8.51 5.29
CA ASP A 51 -0.52 7.15 4.97
C ASP A 51 -0.99 6.39 6.21
N ARG A 52 -0.25 6.53 7.31
CA ARG A 52 -0.57 5.87 8.57
C ARG A 52 -1.91 6.33 9.15
N ALA A 53 -2.28 7.59 8.93
CA ALA A 53 -3.55 8.17 9.36
C ALA A 53 -4.70 7.89 8.39
N THR A 54 -4.44 7.44 7.17
CA THR A 54 -5.46 7.16 6.15
C THR A 54 -6.59 6.27 6.64
N PRO A 55 -6.37 5.14 7.37
CA PRO A 55 -7.46 4.33 7.89
C PRO A 55 -8.42 5.09 8.82
N ALA A 56 -7.91 6.05 9.60
CA ALA A 56 -8.73 6.89 10.48
C ALA A 56 -9.68 7.78 9.69
N VAL A 57 -9.14 8.47 8.68
CA VAL A 57 -9.90 9.38 7.81
C VAL A 57 -10.99 8.64 7.02
N VAL A 58 -10.65 7.44 6.49
CA VAL A 58 -11.63 6.60 5.80
C VAL A 58 -12.67 6.07 6.77
N ALA A 59 -12.28 5.66 7.98
CA ALA A 59 -13.21 5.19 9.00
C ALA A 59 -14.18 6.29 9.44
N GLU A 60 -13.72 7.53 9.61
CA GLU A 60 -14.57 8.69 9.91
C GLU A 60 -15.63 8.89 8.82
N ALA A 61 -15.21 8.89 7.55
CA ALA A 61 -16.14 8.99 6.44
C ALA A 61 -17.14 7.82 6.38
N MET A 62 -16.69 6.60 6.69
CA MET A 62 -17.59 5.44 6.78
C MET A 62 -18.58 5.54 7.93
N LEU A 63 -18.20 6.11 9.07
CA LEU A 63 -19.11 6.35 10.19
C LEU A 63 -20.16 7.40 9.85
N ALA A 64 -19.80 8.42 9.07
CA ALA A 64 -20.70 9.48 8.64
C ALA A 64 -21.62 9.08 7.48
N HIS A 65 -21.13 8.31 6.50
CA HIS A 65 -21.78 8.07 5.22
C HIS A 65 -21.96 6.57 4.89
N GLY A 66 -21.64 5.66 5.82
CA GLY A 66 -21.70 4.22 5.58
C GLY A 66 -20.67 3.74 4.56
N LEU A 67 -20.96 2.63 3.89
CA LEU A 67 -20.06 2.05 2.89
C LEU A 67 -19.93 2.90 1.60
N ASP A 68 -20.84 3.85 1.37
CA ASP A 68 -20.76 4.74 0.21
C ASP A 68 -19.50 5.62 0.24
N ALA A 69 -18.95 5.88 1.42
CA ALA A 69 -17.68 6.56 1.57
C ALA A 69 -16.54 5.86 0.81
N LEU A 70 -16.56 4.52 0.72
CA LEU A 70 -15.54 3.76 0.01
C LEU A 70 -15.58 3.97 -1.52
N ASN A 71 -16.76 4.30 -2.06
CA ASN A 71 -16.92 4.60 -3.49
C ASN A 71 -16.40 6.00 -3.85
N ALA A 72 -16.39 6.91 -2.88
CA ALA A 72 -15.88 8.28 -3.02
C ALA A 72 -14.37 8.40 -2.70
N TRP A 73 -13.78 7.35 -2.14
CA TRP A 73 -12.36 7.33 -1.78
C TRP A 73 -11.48 6.97 -2.98
N HIS A 74 -10.55 7.85 -3.32
CA HIS A 74 -9.54 7.60 -4.35
C HIS A 74 -8.36 6.86 -3.73
N SER A 75 -8.30 5.56 -3.94
CA SER A 75 -7.19 4.74 -3.43
C SER A 75 -5.94 4.80 -4.32
N THR A 76 -4.80 4.45 -3.75
CA THR A 76 -3.60 4.05 -4.51
C THR A 76 -3.78 2.67 -5.15
N GLN A 77 -2.83 2.25 -5.96
CA GLN A 77 -2.79 0.87 -6.47
C GLN A 77 -2.74 -0.14 -5.32
N ASP A 78 -1.96 0.19 -4.29
CA ASP A 78 -1.91 -0.51 -3.00
C ASP A 78 -3.02 0.10 -2.11
N ASN A 79 -4.26 -0.32 -2.33
CA ASN A 79 -5.41 0.35 -1.72
C ASN A 79 -5.59 0.07 -0.22
N TRP A 80 -4.98 -0.99 0.29
CA TRP A 80 -5.00 -1.43 1.70
C TRP A 80 -6.40 -1.66 2.28
N LEU A 81 -7.45 -1.62 1.47
CA LEU A 81 -8.85 -1.62 1.91
C LEU A 81 -9.18 -2.84 2.76
N LEU A 82 -9.02 -4.05 2.20
CA LEU A 82 -9.41 -5.29 2.87
C LEU A 82 -8.34 -5.73 3.89
N SER A 83 -7.07 -5.41 3.67
CA SER A 83 -5.97 -5.89 4.50
C SER A 83 -5.69 -5.03 5.72
N ALA A 84 -5.98 -3.73 5.66
CA ALA A 84 -5.63 -2.79 6.72
C ALA A 84 -6.79 -1.85 7.11
N ILE A 85 -7.44 -1.16 6.17
CA ILE A 85 -8.46 -0.14 6.48
C ILE A 85 -9.66 -0.78 7.17
N LEU A 86 -10.30 -1.78 6.54
CA LEU A 86 -11.45 -2.45 7.13
C LEU A 86 -11.13 -3.20 8.43
N PRO A 87 -9.99 -3.90 8.61
CA PRO A 87 -9.62 -4.46 9.91
C PRO A 87 -9.40 -3.43 11.02
N GLN A 88 -9.05 -2.19 10.71
CA GLN A 88 -8.90 -1.12 11.69
C GLN A 88 -10.22 -0.41 12.02
N PHE A 89 -11.19 -0.45 11.12
CA PHE A 89 -12.49 0.21 11.29
C PHE A 89 -13.17 -0.05 12.65
N PRO A 90 -13.25 -1.30 13.18
CA PRO A 90 -13.85 -1.56 14.48
C PRO A 90 -13.18 -0.81 15.64
N PHE A 91 -11.85 -0.58 15.57
CA PHE A 91 -11.16 0.18 16.61
C PHE A 91 -11.60 1.64 16.61
N TYR A 92 -11.70 2.27 15.42
CA TYR A 92 -12.19 3.64 15.30
C TYR A 92 -13.66 3.77 15.67
N ALA A 93 -14.49 2.81 15.29
CA ALA A 93 -15.91 2.79 15.64
C ALA A 93 -16.16 2.66 17.15
N LEU A 94 -15.31 1.92 17.87
CA LEU A 94 -15.47 1.66 19.30
C LEU A 94 -14.74 2.67 20.19
N LEU A 95 -13.58 3.17 19.75
CA LEU A 95 -12.65 3.95 20.57
C LEU A 95 -12.54 5.41 20.09
N GLY A 96 -13.22 5.77 19.01
CA GLY A 96 -13.11 7.09 18.39
C GLY A 96 -11.80 7.29 17.61
N GLN A 97 -11.59 8.52 17.14
CA GLN A 97 -10.43 8.91 16.32
C GLN A 97 -9.18 9.10 17.20
N GLN A 98 -8.49 7.99 17.48
CA GLN A 98 -7.31 7.99 18.36
C GLN A 98 -6.01 7.82 17.58
N ALA A 99 -5.07 8.74 17.76
CA ALA A 99 -3.78 8.75 17.07
C ALA A 99 -2.88 7.52 17.35
N TRP A 100 -3.10 6.80 18.44
CA TRP A 100 -2.35 5.59 18.80
C TRP A 100 -2.86 4.32 18.10
N ILE A 101 -4.09 4.30 17.55
CA ILE A 101 -4.68 3.12 16.88
C ILE A 101 -3.82 2.63 15.72
N PRO A 102 -3.35 3.49 14.79
CA PRO A 102 -2.47 3.05 13.70
C PRO A 102 -1.18 2.38 14.20
N ALA A 103 -0.61 2.91 15.29
CA ALA A 103 0.59 2.32 15.91
C ALA A 103 0.33 0.92 16.45
N LEU A 104 -0.76 0.76 17.18
CA LEU A 104 -1.17 -0.54 17.73
C LEU A 104 -1.44 -1.55 16.62
N CYS A 105 -2.20 -1.18 15.59
CA CYS A 105 -2.57 -2.09 14.49
C CYS A 105 -1.34 -2.53 13.68
N GLY A 106 -0.42 -1.61 13.39
CA GLY A 106 0.83 -1.94 12.71
C GLY A 106 1.71 -2.88 13.55
N TRP A 107 1.84 -2.60 14.85
CA TRP A 107 2.56 -3.47 15.78
C TRP A 107 1.93 -4.86 15.89
N LEU A 108 0.62 -4.96 16.01
CA LEU A 108 -0.10 -6.25 16.07
C LEU A 108 0.13 -7.06 14.79
N GLY A 109 0.09 -6.43 13.62
CA GLY A 109 0.38 -7.09 12.34
C GLY A 109 1.81 -7.63 12.28
N PHE A 110 2.79 -6.86 12.75
CA PHE A 110 4.19 -7.27 12.85
C PHE A 110 4.38 -8.45 13.81
N VAL A 111 3.85 -8.35 15.03
CA VAL A 111 3.93 -9.41 16.04
C VAL A 111 3.26 -10.70 15.55
N ALA A 112 2.09 -10.58 14.93
CA ALA A 112 1.37 -11.72 14.35
C ALA A 112 2.18 -12.38 13.23
N SER A 113 2.84 -11.62 12.36
CA SER A 113 3.74 -12.16 11.32
C SER A 113 4.91 -12.95 11.93
N CYS A 114 5.54 -12.41 12.96
CA CYS A 114 6.59 -13.09 13.70
C CYS A 114 6.09 -14.40 14.35
N ALA A 115 4.91 -14.36 14.97
CA ALA A 115 4.29 -15.54 15.60
C ALA A 115 3.94 -16.61 14.57
N LEU A 116 3.41 -16.22 13.41
CA LEU A 116 3.11 -17.14 12.31
C LEU A 116 4.36 -17.87 11.80
N CYS A 117 5.51 -17.22 11.72
CA CYS A 117 6.77 -17.88 11.39
C CYS A 117 7.10 -18.98 12.42
N GLY A 118 6.96 -18.68 13.72
CA GLY A 118 7.16 -19.67 14.77
C GLY A 118 6.17 -20.85 14.69
N VAL A 119 4.90 -20.57 14.43
CA VAL A 119 3.85 -21.58 14.22
C VAL A 119 4.14 -22.45 12.99
N LEU A 120 4.55 -21.85 11.87
CA LEU A 120 4.89 -22.60 10.65
C LEU A 120 6.06 -23.56 10.87
N VAL A 121 7.12 -23.15 11.60
CA VAL A 121 8.21 -24.04 12.01
C VAL A 121 7.68 -25.20 12.84
N ALA A 122 6.88 -24.91 13.88
CA ALA A 122 6.35 -25.93 14.76
C ALA A 122 5.41 -26.90 14.03
N LEU A 123 4.64 -26.40 13.09
CA LEU A 123 3.75 -27.22 12.24
C LEU A 123 4.52 -28.02 11.19
N ALA A 124 5.55 -27.46 10.57
CA ALA A 124 6.31 -28.17 9.52
C ALA A 124 7.13 -29.33 10.05
N ALA A 125 7.59 -29.22 11.27
CA ALA A 125 8.40 -30.28 11.89
C ALA A 125 7.58 -31.45 12.43
N ALA A 126 8.27 -32.56 12.71
CA ALA A 126 7.67 -33.69 13.41
C ALA A 126 7.14 -33.25 14.79
N PRO A 127 6.03 -33.81 15.30
CA PRO A 127 5.42 -33.36 16.56
C PRO A 127 6.28 -33.77 17.77
N ARG A 128 7.29 -32.97 18.04
CA ARG A 128 8.16 -33.12 19.22
C ARG A 128 8.10 -31.82 20.05
N PRO A 129 8.15 -31.89 21.40
CA PRO A 129 8.19 -30.68 22.22
C PRO A 129 9.32 -29.72 21.84
N SER A 130 10.46 -30.24 21.41
CA SER A 130 11.60 -29.45 20.95
C SER A 130 11.29 -28.57 19.72
N THR A 131 10.38 -28.95 18.83
CA THR A 131 10.04 -28.17 17.64
C THR A 131 9.21 -26.93 17.98
N TRP A 132 8.36 -27.00 19.01
CA TRP A 132 7.67 -25.83 19.54
C TRP A 132 8.64 -24.85 20.21
N LEU A 133 9.64 -25.34 20.93
CA LEU A 133 10.70 -24.48 21.51
C LEU A 133 11.49 -23.76 20.40
N VAL A 134 11.77 -24.42 19.29
CA VAL A 134 12.42 -23.79 18.13
C VAL A 134 11.53 -22.72 17.52
N GLY A 135 10.23 -23.01 17.36
CA GLY A 135 9.25 -22.03 16.86
C GLY A 135 9.15 -20.81 17.79
N MET A 136 9.10 -21.02 19.10
CA MET A 136 9.14 -19.94 20.10
C MET A 136 10.45 -19.13 20.01
N GLY A 137 11.57 -19.82 19.82
CA GLY A 137 12.87 -19.16 19.63
C GLY A 137 12.89 -18.27 18.39
N LEU A 138 12.40 -18.77 17.25
CA LEU A 138 12.29 -17.96 16.04
C LEU A 138 11.36 -16.75 16.25
N PHE A 139 10.18 -16.96 16.84
CA PHE A 139 9.27 -15.87 17.18
C PHE A 139 9.97 -14.81 18.04
N GLY A 140 10.63 -15.22 19.14
CA GLY A 140 11.33 -14.31 20.03
C GLY A 140 12.44 -13.51 19.34
N VAL A 141 13.23 -14.14 18.47
CA VAL A 141 14.30 -13.46 17.71
C VAL A 141 13.72 -12.46 16.71
N LEU A 142 12.65 -12.84 15.97
CA LEU A 142 12.03 -11.96 14.99
C LEU A 142 11.45 -10.68 15.60
N LEU A 143 11.01 -10.72 16.86
CA LEU A 143 10.52 -9.53 17.57
C LEU A 143 11.61 -8.45 17.77
N PHE A 144 12.89 -8.82 17.68
CA PHE A 144 14.00 -7.86 17.72
C PHE A 144 14.37 -7.30 16.35
N LEU A 145 13.75 -7.74 15.26
CA LEU A 145 13.88 -7.03 13.99
C LEU A 145 13.46 -5.59 14.19
N ASN A 146 14.27 -4.67 13.68
CA ASN A 146 13.95 -3.25 13.82
C ASN A 146 12.92 -2.86 12.75
N PRO A 147 11.67 -2.52 13.14
CA PRO A 147 10.66 -2.06 12.17
C PRO A 147 11.07 -0.79 11.40
N LEU A 148 12.05 -0.03 11.94
CA LEU A 148 12.62 1.17 11.32
C LEU A 148 13.79 0.88 10.38
N ALA A 149 14.16 -0.38 10.19
CA ALA A 149 15.39 -0.74 9.47
C ALA A 149 15.47 -0.16 8.05
N LEU A 150 14.36 0.02 7.36
CA LEU A 150 14.29 0.52 5.98
C LEU A 150 13.94 2.00 5.87
N GLY A 151 13.96 2.75 6.96
CA GLY A 151 13.70 4.18 6.93
C GLY A 151 12.80 4.68 8.06
N PRO A 152 12.48 5.98 8.08
CA PRO A 152 11.71 6.61 9.16
C PRO A 152 10.26 6.11 9.27
N ILE A 153 9.72 5.52 8.21
CA ILE A 153 8.32 5.06 8.13
C ILE A 153 8.12 3.70 8.80
N GLY A 154 9.18 2.93 9.08
CA GLY A 154 9.08 1.65 9.79
C GLY A 154 8.22 0.61 9.08
N PHE A 155 8.51 0.31 7.84
CA PHE A 155 7.65 -0.45 6.94
C PHE A 155 7.17 -1.81 7.45
N LEU A 156 7.90 -2.49 8.33
CA LEU A 156 7.47 -3.78 8.87
C LEU A 156 6.30 -3.67 9.87
N ALA A 157 6.22 -2.56 10.61
CA ALA A 157 5.15 -2.29 11.57
C ALA A 157 4.26 -1.12 11.14
N HIS A 158 4.33 -0.70 9.89
CA HIS A 158 3.44 0.32 9.35
C HIS A 158 2.08 -0.31 9.02
N PRO A 159 0.95 0.26 9.47
CA PRO A 159 -0.38 -0.36 9.33
C PRO A 159 -0.89 -0.44 7.89
N VAL A 160 -0.35 0.35 6.98
CA VAL A 160 -0.67 0.37 5.54
C VAL A 160 0.61 0.16 4.74
N SER A 161 1.12 -1.07 4.75
CA SER A 161 2.37 -1.44 4.08
C SER A 161 2.42 -2.93 3.73
N HIS A 162 3.44 -3.32 2.95
CA HIS A 162 3.71 -4.73 2.63
C HIS A 162 3.97 -5.61 3.87
N GLY A 163 4.27 -5.01 5.04
CA GLY A 163 4.35 -5.72 6.32
C GLY A 163 3.02 -6.36 6.72
N VAL A 164 1.90 -5.66 6.53
CA VAL A 164 0.54 -6.21 6.76
C VAL A 164 0.21 -7.28 5.73
N THR A 165 0.62 -7.09 4.47
CA THR A 165 0.47 -8.12 3.42
C THR A 165 1.23 -9.38 3.77
N CYS A 166 2.43 -9.29 4.40
CA CYS A 166 3.16 -10.44 4.91
C CYS A 166 2.36 -11.21 5.96
N PHE A 167 1.65 -10.53 6.87
CA PHE A 167 0.76 -11.20 7.82
C PHE A 167 -0.29 -12.07 7.13
N TRP A 168 -1.02 -11.54 6.15
CA TRP A 168 -2.05 -12.27 5.42
C TRP A 168 -1.46 -13.42 4.60
N GLY A 169 -0.33 -13.19 3.95
CA GLY A 169 0.39 -14.22 3.19
C GLY A 169 0.90 -15.37 4.06
N LEU A 170 1.53 -15.06 5.19
CA LEU A 170 1.98 -16.07 6.16
C LEU A 170 0.81 -16.84 6.78
N ALA A 171 -0.30 -16.14 7.11
CA ALA A 171 -1.51 -16.77 7.60
C ALA A 171 -2.08 -17.78 6.58
N ALA A 172 -2.03 -17.46 5.28
CA ALA A 172 -2.47 -18.34 4.20
C ALA A 172 -1.64 -19.63 4.07
N LEU A 173 -0.38 -19.66 4.54
CA LEU A 173 0.46 -20.86 4.54
C LEU A 173 0.06 -21.86 5.64
N VAL A 174 -0.56 -21.42 6.73
CA VAL A 174 -0.95 -22.30 7.84
C VAL A 174 -1.94 -23.38 7.37
N PRO A 175 -3.07 -23.06 6.72
CA PRO A 175 -3.97 -24.06 6.17
C PRO A 175 -3.28 -25.00 5.16
N CYS A 176 -2.37 -24.48 4.33
CA CYS A 176 -1.60 -25.31 3.38
C CYS A 176 -0.79 -26.40 4.09
N VAL A 177 -0.05 -26.01 5.14
CA VAL A 177 0.74 -26.94 5.96
C VAL A 177 -0.16 -27.96 6.66
N LEU A 178 -1.31 -27.55 7.21
CA LEU A 178 -2.25 -28.44 7.85
C LEU A 178 -2.84 -29.47 6.90
N VAL A 179 -3.17 -29.09 5.66
CA VAL A 179 -3.66 -30.01 4.62
C VAL A 179 -2.57 -31.00 4.20
N LEU A 180 -1.33 -30.56 4.05
CA LEU A 180 -0.19 -31.46 3.80
C LEU A 180 0.06 -32.44 4.95
N LYS A 181 -0.30 -32.09 6.20
CA LYS A 181 -0.32 -32.98 7.38
C LYS A 181 -1.55 -33.90 7.41
N GLY A 182 -2.40 -33.87 6.42
CA GLY A 182 -3.56 -34.75 6.30
C GLY A 182 -4.85 -34.22 6.92
N ARG A 183 -4.91 -32.93 7.26
CA ARG A 183 -6.16 -32.27 7.67
C ARG A 183 -7.06 -32.05 6.45
N SER A 184 -8.29 -31.62 6.70
CA SER A 184 -9.32 -31.41 5.68
C SER A 184 -8.88 -30.44 4.60
N ARG A 185 -9.13 -30.75 3.32
CA ARG A 185 -8.82 -29.91 2.17
C ARG A 185 -9.67 -28.63 2.12
N TRP A 186 -10.81 -28.60 2.80
CA TRP A 186 -11.62 -27.40 2.95
C TRP A 186 -10.86 -26.22 3.58
N LEU A 187 -9.82 -26.50 4.33
CA LEU A 187 -8.92 -25.45 4.84
C LEU A 187 -8.28 -24.62 3.72
N LEU A 188 -8.16 -25.13 2.50
CA LEU A 188 -7.64 -24.37 1.37
C LEU A 188 -8.59 -23.24 0.92
N ALA A 189 -9.89 -23.33 1.23
CA ALA A 189 -10.80 -22.20 1.05
C ALA A 189 -10.36 -21.00 1.90
N LEU A 190 -9.90 -21.22 3.13
CA LEU A 190 -9.33 -20.18 3.95
C LEU A 190 -8.05 -19.60 3.34
N THR A 191 -7.16 -20.45 2.78
CA THR A 191 -6.00 -19.95 2.01
C THR A 191 -6.44 -19.02 0.89
N THR A 192 -7.43 -19.40 0.09
CA THR A 192 -7.97 -18.57 -1.01
C THR A 192 -8.48 -17.23 -0.49
N VAL A 193 -9.29 -17.21 0.58
CA VAL A 193 -9.82 -15.98 1.17
C VAL A 193 -8.70 -15.06 1.65
N LEU A 194 -7.73 -15.59 2.41
CA LEU A 194 -6.61 -14.79 2.93
C LEU A 194 -5.74 -14.20 1.80
N LEU A 195 -5.52 -14.96 0.73
CA LEU A 195 -4.79 -14.48 -0.45
C LEU A 195 -5.61 -13.48 -1.28
N LEU A 196 -6.93 -13.61 -1.34
CA LEU A 196 -7.80 -12.61 -1.97
C LEU A 196 -7.72 -11.29 -1.21
N VAL A 197 -7.86 -11.31 0.13
CA VAL A 197 -7.70 -10.13 0.98
C VAL A 197 -6.35 -9.45 0.72
N ALA A 198 -5.26 -10.22 0.73
CA ALA A 198 -3.93 -9.69 0.47
C ALA A 198 -3.80 -9.10 -0.94
N SER A 199 -4.21 -9.86 -1.99
CA SER A 199 -3.93 -9.51 -3.39
C SER A 199 -4.84 -8.41 -3.96
N ILE A 200 -6.05 -8.25 -3.44
CA ILE A 200 -6.93 -7.14 -3.81
C ILE A 200 -6.43 -5.85 -3.18
N SER A 201 -5.99 -5.91 -1.91
CA SER A 201 -5.50 -4.74 -1.18
C SER A 201 -4.10 -4.31 -1.60
N ASP A 202 -3.25 -5.28 -1.96
CA ASP A 202 -1.85 -5.06 -2.30
C ASP A 202 -1.44 -6.02 -3.43
N PRO A 203 -1.37 -5.54 -4.68
CA PRO A 203 -0.97 -6.35 -5.83
C PRO A 203 0.42 -7.03 -5.70
N TRP A 204 1.31 -6.46 -4.87
CA TRP A 204 2.60 -7.05 -4.53
C TRP A 204 2.45 -8.47 -3.94
N ALA A 205 1.34 -8.75 -3.24
CA ALA A 205 1.04 -10.08 -2.70
C ALA A 205 1.06 -11.18 -3.76
N ARG A 206 0.79 -10.86 -5.03
CA ARG A 206 0.84 -11.84 -6.13
C ARG A 206 2.25 -12.31 -6.40
N ALA A 207 3.21 -11.40 -6.41
CA ALA A 207 4.62 -11.74 -6.57
C ALA A 207 5.19 -12.42 -5.32
N ALA A 208 4.81 -11.95 -4.12
CA ALA A 208 5.38 -12.43 -2.87
C ALA A 208 4.76 -13.74 -2.37
N PHE A 209 3.47 -14.02 -2.64
CA PHE A 209 2.76 -15.15 -2.05
C PHE A 209 2.00 -16.00 -3.07
N VAL A 210 1.23 -15.42 -3.99
CA VAL A 210 0.34 -16.20 -4.88
C VAL A 210 1.14 -16.98 -5.92
N LEU A 211 2.03 -16.32 -6.66
CA LEU A 211 2.88 -16.96 -7.66
C LEU A 211 3.80 -18.02 -7.03
N PRO A 212 4.51 -17.73 -5.93
CA PRO A 212 5.31 -18.73 -5.24
C PRO A 212 4.49 -19.93 -4.75
N LEU A 213 3.28 -19.73 -4.25
CA LEU A 213 2.40 -20.84 -3.82
C LEU A 213 1.98 -21.71 -5.00
N THR A 214 1.60 -21.09 -6.12
CA THR A 214 1.28 -21.79 -7.37
C THR A 214 2.47 -22.63 -7.84
N LEU A 215 3.65 -22.01 -7.92
CA LEU A 215 4.89 -22.67 -8.37
C LEU A 215 5.36 -23.75 -7.38
N ALA A 216 5.20 -23.55 -6.07
CA ALA A 216 5.48 -24.58 -5.06
C ALA A 216 4.56 -25.80 -5.23
N GLY A 217 3.28 -25.57 -5.51
CA GLY A 217 2.34 -26.64 -5.87
C GLY A 217 2.78 -27.40 -7.10
N VAL A 218 3.16 -26.70 -8.18
CA VAL A 218 3.71 -27.32 -9.40
C VAL A 218 4.97 -28.12 -9.08
N GLY A 219 5.91 -27.55 -8.33
CA GLY A 219 7.13 -28.22 -7.91
C GLY A 219 6.85 -29.52 -7.15
N LEU A 220 5.86 -29.53 -6.22
CA LEU A 220 5.46 -30.74 -5.52
C LEU A 220 4.83 -31.79 -6.44
N CYS A 221 4.18 -31.41 -7.55
CA CYS A 221 3.69 -32.37 -8.55
C CYS A 221 4.83 -33.00 -9.36
N LEU A 222 5.87 -32.23 -9.66
CA LEU A 222 7.01 -32.68 -10.48
C LEU A 222 8.03 -33.49 -9.67
N LEU A 223 8.18 -33.19 -8.40
CA LEU A 223 9.10 -33.88 -7.52
C LEU A 223 8.59 -35.31 -7.19
N PRO A 224 9.48 -36.28 -6.90
CA PRO A 224 9.08 -37.63 -6.46
C PRO A 224 8.16 -37.56 -5.24
N SER A 225 6.93 -38.05 -5.37
CA SER A 225 5.90 -38.01 -4.33
C SER A 225 4.84 -39.05 -4.58
N ASP A 226 4.12 -39.44 -3.53
CA ASP A 226 3.00 -40.38 -3.64
C ASP A 226 1.76 -39.68 -4.26
N ALA A 227 0.78 -40.54 -4.69
CA ALA A 227 -0.44 -40.04 -5.34
C ALA A 227 -1.26 -39.08 -4.43
N ARG A 228 -1.19 -39.25 -3.10
CA ARG A 228 -1.88 -38.38 -2.12
C ARG A 228 -1.24 -36.99 -2.11
N GLN A 229 0.09 -36.93 -2.08
CA GLN A 229 0.82 -35.66 -2.10
C GLN A 229 0.57 -34.91 -3.43
N LYS A 230 0.59 -35.61 -4.57
CA LYS A 230 0.26 -35.01 -5.87
C LYS A 230 -1.15 -34.45 -5.92
N ARG A 231 -2.16 -35.18 -5.40
CA ARG A 231 -3.54 -34.64 -5.30
C ARG A 231 -3.61 -33.43 -4.39
N THR A 232 -2.86 -33.40 -3.30
CA THR A 232 -2.80 -32.24 -2.41
C THR A 232 -2.14 -31.06 -3.10
N ALA A 233 -1.06 -31.28 -3.83
CA ALA A 233 -0.39 -30.24 -4.63
C ALA A 233 -1.31 -29.63 -5.70
N LEU A 234 -2.11 -30.45 -6.39
CA LEU A 234 -3.14 -29.95 -7.32
C LEU A 234 -4.21 -29.10 -6.61
N CYS A 235 -4.62 -29.49 -5.40
CA CYS A 235 -5.55 -28.68 -4.61
C CYS A 235 -4.92 -27.35 -4.17
N LEU A 236 -3.62 -27.31 -3.85
CA LEU A 236 -2.89 -26.06 -3.57
C LEU A 236 -2.88 -25.13 -4.79
N ILE A 237 -2.58 -25.65 -5.98
CA ILE A 237 -2.65 -24.89 -7.23
C ILE A 237 -4.08 -24.37 -7.45
N ALA A 238 -5.08 -25.24 -7.32
CA ALA A 238 -6.48 -24.86 -7.49
C ALA A 238 -6.93 -23.75 -6.52
N SER A 239 -6.39 -23.72 -5.29
CA SER A 239 -6.72 -22.67 -4.31
C SER A 239 -6.21 -21.29 -4.70
N THR A 240 -5.21 -21.19 -5.58
CA THR A 240 -4.72 -19.90 -6.10
C THR A 240 -5.49 -19.40 -7.33
N LEU A 241 -6.22 -20.28 -8.02
CA LEU A 241 -6.94 -19.91 -9.24
C LEU A 241 -7.95 -18.78 -9.05
N PRO A 242 -8.81 -18.77 -8.00
CA PRO A 242 -9.74 -17.65 -7.78
C PRO A 242 -9.01 -16.33 -7.59
N VAL A 243 -7.80 -16.34 -6.99
CA VAL A 243 -7.00 -15.12 -6.77
C VAL A 243 -6.46 -14.56 -8.09
N TRP A 244 -6.04 -15.43 -9.01
CA TRP A 244 -5.63 -15.03 -10.35
C TRP A 244 -6.81 -14.48 -11.17
N LEU A 245 -7.97 -15.12 -11.07
CA LEU A 245 -9.20 -14.71 -11.79
C LEU A 245 -9.78 -13.41 -11.25
N ALA A 246 -9.66 -13.15 -9.95
CA ALA A 246 -10.16 -11.93 -9.34
C ALA A 246 -9.47 -10.67 -9.89
N GLY A 247 -8.23 -10.80 -10.32
CA GLY A 247 -7.46 -9.64 -10.77
C GLY A 247 -7.29 -8.57 -9.68
N ALA A 248 -6.81 -7.38 -10.05
CA ALA A 248 -6.67 -6.25 -9.14
C ALA A 248 -8.01 -5.71 -8.65
N HIS A 249 -9.06 -5.89 -9.45
CA HIS A 249 -10.39 -5.36 -9.19
C HIS A 249 -11.34 -6.32 -8.45
N GLY A 250 -10.83 -7.44 -7.91
CA GLY A 250 -11.61 -8.35 -7.09
C GLY A 250 -12.91 -8.84 -7.78
N PHE A 251 -12.84 -9.44 -8.97
CA PHE A 251 -14.00 -9.81 -9.79
C PHE A 251 -14.88 -8.62 -10.21
N GLY A 252 -14.33 -7.41 -10.28
CA GLY A 252 -15.07 -6.20 -10.61
C GLY A 252 -15.84 -5.59 -9.43
N LEU A 253 -15.63 -6.07 -8.20
CA LEU A 253 -16.21 -5.49 -7.00
C LEU A 253 -15.56 -4.14 -6.63
N PHE A 254 -14.34 -3.89 -7.07
CA PHE A 254 -13.54 -2.69 -6.77
C PHE A 254 -13.00 -2.03 -8.05
N PRO A 255 -13.86 -1.58 -8.98
CA PRO A 255 -13.41 -1.02 -10.26
C PRO A 255 -12.72 0.36 -10.12
N GLY A 256 -12.93 1.07 -9.01
CA GLY A 256 -12.26 2.35 -8.74
C GLY A 256 -10.79 2.22 -8.31
N ILE A 257 -10.29 0.99 -8.08
CA ILE A 257 -8.88 0.78 -7.77
C ILE A 257 -8.06 0.92 -9.05
N PRO A 258 -7.02 1.78 -9.08
CA PRO A 258 -6.14 1.90 -10.23
C PRO A 258 -5.49 0.55 -10.60
N GLY A 259 -5.46 0.23 -11.89
CA GLY A 259 -4.78 -0.96 -12.37
C GLY A 259 -3.28 -0.92 -12.06
N THR A 260 -2.70 -2.05 -11.66
CA THR A 260 -1.25 -2.16 -11.50
C THR A 260 -0.55 -2.17 -12.85
N GLN A 261 0.36 -1.23 -13.04
CA GLN A 261 1.31 -1.27 -14.14
C GLN A 261 2.68 -1.62 -13.57
N PHE A 262 3.19 -2.79 -13.94
CA PHE A 262 4.60 -3.12 -13.73
C PHE A 262 5.36 -2.59 -14.94
N THR A 263 6.15 -1.54 -14.74
CA THR A 263 7.03 -1.00 -15.75
C THR A 263 8.43 -1.60 -15.55
N LYS A 264 9.00 -2.06 -16.66
CA LYS A 264 10.30 -2.71 -16.68
C LYS A 264 11.40 -1.67 -16.83
N GLY A 265 12.32 -1.66 -15.89
CA GLY A 265 13.53 -0.85 -15.95
C GLY A 265 14.51 -1.29 -17.04
N ALA A 266 15.50 -0.47 -17.32
CA ALA A 266 16.56 -0.81 -18.26
C ALA A 266 17.41 -1.97 -17.73
N LEU A 267 17.86 -2.86 -18.62
CA LEU A 267 18.72 -3.99 -18.23
C LEU A 267 20.03 -3.55 -17.57
N ALA A 268 20.51 -2.34 -17.91
CA ALA A 268 21.71 -1.74 -17.33
C ALA A 268 21.55 -1.41 -15.84
N ASP A 269 20.32 -1.20 -15.36
CA ASP A 269 20.04 -0.82 -13.97
C ASP A 269 19.96 -2.04 -13.03
N ILE A 270 19.82 -3.25 -13.57
CA ILE A 270 19.68 -4.48 -12.79
C ILE A 270 20.79 -4.65 -11.74
N PRO A 271 22.09 -4.47 -12.07
CA PRO A 271 23.16 -4.61 -11.07
C PRO A 271 23.05 -3.59 -9.93
N HIS A 272 22.63 -2.36 -10.24
CA HIS A 272 22.41 -1.31 -9.24
C HIS A 272 21.24 -1.66 -8.32
N HIS A 273 20.07 -2.02 -8.89
CA HIS A 273 18.90 -2.42 -8.15
C HIS A 273 19.16 -3.66 -7.28
N ALA A 274 19.85 -4.67 -7.82
CA ALA A 274 20.25 -5.85 -7.06
C ALA A 274 21.15 -5.48 -5.86
N ALA A 275 22.12 -4.56 -6.05
CA ALA A 275 22.98 -4.09 -4.96
C ALA A 275 22.17 -3.33 -3.89
N LEU A 276 21.19 -2.51 -4.27
CA LEU A 276 20.25 -1.88 -3.34
C LEU A 276 19.43 -2.94 -2.60
N GLY A 277 18.92 -3.95 -3.29
CA GLY A 277 18.16 -5.05 -2.71
C GLY A 277 18.96 -5.82 -1.65
N PHE A 278 20.20 -6.22 -1.95
CA PHE A 278 21.08 -6.87 -0.97
C PHE A 278 21.35 -5.98 0.23
N SER A 279 21.56 -4.69 0.02
CA SER A 279 21.77 -3.72 1.09
C SER A 279 20.55 -3.61 1.99
N GLY A 280 19.34 -3.52 1.41
CA GLY A 280 18.10 -3.46 2.17
C GLY A 280 17.83 -4.72 2.98
N ILE A 281 18.04 -5.92 2.39
CA ILE A 281 17.90 -7.20 3.10
C ILE A 281 18.89 -7.29 4.27
N ALA A 282 20.12 -6.82 4.10
CA ALA A 282 21.11 -6.82 5.16
C ALA A 282 20.72 -5.93 6.34
N VAL A 283 20.12 -4.76 6.07
CA VAL A 283 19.60 -3.88 7.12
C VAL A 283 18.40 -4.51 7.82
N LEU A 284 17.45 -5.07 7.06
CA LEU A 284 16.29 -5.77 7.61
C LEU A 284 16.66 -6.88 8.60
N LEU A 285 17.73 -7.61 8.29
CA LEU A 285 18.21 -8.74 9.10
C LEU A 285 19.29 -8.35 10.13
N HIS A 286 19.55 -7.07 10.33
CA HIS A 286 20.62 -6.56 11.22
C HIS A 286 22.02 -7.10 10.92
N LEU A 287 22.30 -7.48 9.68
CA LEU A 287 23.61 -7.91 9.26
C LEU A 287 24.62 -6.74 9.13
N VAL A 288 24.08 -5.52 9.09
CA VAL A 288 24.85 -4.27 9.06
C VAL A 288 24.28 -3.31 10.09
N PRO A 289 25.10 -2.74 10.97
CA PRO A 289 24.64 -1.79 11.98
C PRO A 289 24.28 -0.45 11.35
N GLY A 290 22.97 -0.14 11.36
CA GLY A 290 22.43 1.16 10.97
C GLY A 290 22.39 1.46 9.47
N THR A 291 21.54 2.39 9.09
CA THR A 291 21.37 2.81 7.68
C THR A 291 22.58 3.58 7.14
N ASN A 292 23.33 4.28 8.00
CA ASN A 292 24.54 5.03 7.59
C ASN A 292 25.67 4.09 7.11
N ALA A 293 25.73 2.85 7.58
CA ALA A 293 26.70 1.88 7.10
C ALA A 293 26.47 1.50 5.61
N LEU A 294 25.25 1.66 5.10
CA LEU A 294 24.91 1.37 3.71
C LEU A 294 25.50 2.38 2.71
N THR A 295 25.87 3.57 3.16
CA THR A 295 26.56 4.56 2.31
C THR A 295 27.98 4.13 1.97
N HIS A 296 28.57 3.23 2.78
CA HIS A 296 29.92 2.74 2.54
C HIS A 296 29.93 1.50 1.62
N PRO A 297 30.66 1.53 0.50
CA PRO A 297 30.71 0.42 -0.46
C PRO A 297 31.09 -0.94 0.18
N TRP A 298 32.03 -0.93 1.15
CA TRP A 298 32.47 -2.16 1.82
C TRP A 298 31.35 -2.86 2.61
N ALA A 299 30.44 -2.11 3.23
CA ALA A 299 29.32 -2.67 3.99
C ALA A 299 28.36 -3.43 3.07
N ARG A 300 28.12 -2.94 1.87
CA ARG A 300 27.30 -3.61 0.85
C ARG A 300 27.93 -4.93 0.41
N TRP A 301 29.23 -4.94 0.17
CA TRP A 301 29.96 -6.16 -0.19
C TRP A 301 29.96 -7.20 0.93
N ILE A 302 30.23 -6.80 2.17
CA ILE A 302 30.18 -7.71 3.33
C ILE A 302 28.78 -8.31 3.48
N SER A 303 27.73 -7.50 3.37
CA SER A 303 26.35 -7.97 3.45
C SER A 303 26.03 -8.98 2.36
N GLY A 304 26.45 -8.72 1.12
CA GLY A 304 26.29 -9.63 0.00
C GLY A 304 27.00 -10.96 0.25
N VAL A 305 28.24 -10.92 0.73
CA VAL A 305 29.04 -12.12 1.06
C VAL A 305 28.37 -12.92 2.19
N ILE A 306 27.90 -12.27 3.26
CA ILE A 306 27.18 -12.93 4.36
C ILE A 306 25.91 -13.62 3.86
N LEU A 307 25.09 -12.93 3.05
CA LEU A 307 23.87 -13.50 2.49
C LEU A 307 24.15 -14.69 1.57
N LEU A 308 25.14 -14.57 0.69
CA LEU A 308 25.59 -15.66 -0.18
C LEU A 308 26.14 -16.84 0.62
N ALA A 309 26.91 -16.60 1.67
CA ALA A 309 27.42 -17.64 2.57
C ALA A 309 26.26 -18.37 3.28
N LEU A 310 25.28 -17.63 3.82
CA LEU A 310 24.09 -18.22 4.44
C LEU A 310 23.27 -19.06 3.45
N CYS A 311 23.05 -18.57 2.25
CA CYS A 311 22.39 -19.31 1.18
C CYS A 311 23.19 -20.57 0.77
N GLY A 312 24.50 -20.44 0.61
CA GLY A 312 25.38 -21.56 0.29
C GLY A 312 25.39 -22.65 1.37
N LEU A 313 25.40 -22.26 2.65
CA LEU A 313 25.30 -23.19 3.78
C LEU A 313 23.92 -23.87 3.85
N ALA A 314 22.85 -23.18 3.47
CA ALA A 314 21.50 -23.71 3.45
C ALA A 314 21.21 -24.61 2.24
N ALA A 315 21.88 -24.38 1.11
CA ALA A 315 21.60 -25.09 -0.16
C ALA A 315 21.64 -26.64 -0.05
N PRO A 316 22.61 -27.29 0.61
CA PRO A 316 22.62 -28.74 0.79
C PRO A 316 21.43 -29.22 1.64
N ALA A 317 21.04 -28.47 2.67
CA ALA A 317 19.90 -28.83 3.52
C ALA A 317 18.57 -28.70 2.75
N VAL A 318 18.44 -27.68 1.91
CA VAL A 318 17.29 -27.50 0.98
C VAL A 318 17.26 -28.68 0.01
N SER A 319 18.37 -28.99 -0.67
CA SER A 319 18.46 -30.09 -1.61
C SER A 319 18.06 -31.42 -0.98
N ASN A 320 18.64 -31.76 0.18
CA ASN A 320 18.29 -33.01 0.90
C ASN A 320 16.80 -33.05 1.29
N SER A 321 16.24 -31.92 1.72
CA SER A 321 14.82 -31.83 2.10
C SER A 321 13.90 -31.98 0.89
N LEU A 322 14.30 -31.50 -0.27
CA LEU A 322 13.53 -31.66 -1.53
C LEU A 322 13.47 -33.13 -1.97
N HIS A 323 14.44 -33.95 -1.61
CA HIS A 323 14.47 -35.39 -1.91
C HIS A 323 13.78 -36.24 -0.83
N ASP A 324 13.57 -35.73 0.37
CA ASP A 324 12.87 -36.44 1.45
C ASP A 324 11.36 -36.48 1.21
N GLN A 325 10.87 -37.60 0.67
CA GLN A 325 9.45 -37.78 0.37
C GLN A 325 8.54 -37.82 1.59
N LYS A 326 9.09 -38.08 2.79
CA LYS A 326 8.30 -38.23 4.03
C LYS A 326 7.91 -36.93 4.68
N ASP A 327 8.60 -35.81 4.37
CA ASP A 327 8.40 -34.53 5.02
C ASP A 327 7.75 -33.48 4.06
N GLY A 328 6.54 -33.78 3.63
CA GLY A 328 5.79 -32.94 2.68
C GLY A 328 5.64 -31.47 3.14
N PRO A 329 5.25 -31.19 4.40
CA PRO A 329 5.08 -29.82 4.90
C PRO A 329 6.36 -28.98 4.87
N ARG A 330 7.47 -29.54 5.30
CA ARG A 330 8.77 -28.86 5.30
C ARG A 330 9.26 -28.61 3.89
N ARG A 331 9.17 -29.61 3.03
CA ARG A 331 9.52 -29.54 1.61
C ARG A 331 8.73 -28.42 0.90
N PHE A 332 7.44 -28.35 1.17
CA PHE A 332 6.56 -27.30 0.67
C PHE A 332 7.04 -25.92 1.11
N LEU A 333 7.23 -25.70 2.42
CA LEU A 333 7.63 -24.39 2.94
C LEU A 333 9.00 -23.96 2.43
N LEU A 334 9.98 -24.86 2.35
CA LEU A 334 11.31 -24.52 1.80
C LEU A 334 11.23 -24.14 0.33
N LEU A 335 10.45 -24.89 -0.47
CA LEU A 335 10.23 -24.56 -1.88
C LEU A 335 9.49 -23.22 -2.02
N PHE A 336 8.43 -23.01 -1.24
CA PHE A 336 7.71 -21.75 -1.21
C PHE A 336 8.61 -20.55 -0.83
N CYS A 337 9.38 -20.65 0.26
CA CYS A 337 10.30 -19.60 0.66
C CYS A 337 11.32 -19.28 -0.43
N ALA A 338 11.96 -20.31 -1.00
CA ALA A 338 12.92 -20.10 -2.08
C ALA A 338 12.31 -19.37 -3.28
N LEU A 339 11.12 -19.81 -3.72
CA LEU A 339 10.40 -19.20 -4.84
C LEU A 339 9.94 -17.77 -4.52
N SER A 340 9.38 -17.53 -3.32
CA SER A 340 8.93 -16.19 -2.91
C SER A 340 10.10 -15.20 -2.88
N LEU A 341 11.20 -15.57 -2.24
CA LEU A 341 12.38 -14.71 -2.16
C LEU A 341 12.98 -14.45 -3.55
N SER A 342 13.05 -15.47 -4.40
CA SER A 342 13.59 -15.32 -5.76
C SER A 342 12.69 -14.46 -6.66
N VAL A 343 11.37 -14.68 -6.63
CA VAL A 343 10.41 -13.92 -7.45
C VAL A 343 10.39 -12.46 -7.03
N THR A 344 10.30 -12.17 -5.72
CA THR A 344 10.27 -10.78 -5.24
C THR A 344 11.59 -10.06 -5.50
N PHE A 345 12.73 -10.73 -5.34
CA PHE A 345 14.04 -10.14 -5.65
C PHE A 345 14.21 -9.87 -7.14
N ALA A 346 13.77 -10.81 -8.00
CA ALA A 346 13.80 -10.62 -9.44
C ALA A 346 12.86 -9.47 -9.88
N ALA A 347 11.63 -9.42 -9.35
CA ALA A 347 10.70 -8.34 -9.63
C ALA A 347 11.26 -6.97 -9.19
N PHE A 348 11.85 -6.90 -8.00
CA PHE A 348 12.53 -5.69 -7.51
C PHE A 348 13.67 -5.26 -8.42
N SER A 349 14.56 -6.19 -8.79
CA SER A 349 15.72 -5.89 -9.63
C SER A 349 15.35 -5.47 -11.07
N LEU A 350 14.22 -5.94 -11.58
CA LEU A 350 13.73 -5.66 -12.93
C LEU A 350 12.81 -4.42 -13.01
N SER A 351 12.40 -3.85 -11.88
CA SER A 351 11.47 -2.73 -11.83
C SER A 351 12.17 -1.40 -12.10
N ASP A 352 11.51 -0.48 -12.81
CA ASP A 352 11.93 0.92 -12.95
C ASP A 352 11.59 1.79 -11.72
N PHE A 353 10.77 1.28 -10.80
CA PHE A 353 10.43 1.98 -9.57
C PHE A 353 11.59 2.11 -8.59
N VAL A 354 12.67 1.33 -8.75
CA VAL A 354 13.76 1.28 -7.77
C VAL A 354 14.69 2.46 -7.93
N THR A 355 14.41 3.54 -7.24
CA THR A 355 15.21 4.77 -7.25
C THR A 355 16.11 4.93 -6.01
N GLY A 356 15.83 4.23 -4.91
CA GLY A 356 16.56 4.38 -3.66
C GLY A 356 16.37 3.22 -2.67
N LEU A 357 17.02 3.35 -1.51
CA LEU A 357 16.97 2.34 -0.44
C LEU A 357 15.61 2.20 0.22
N ASP A 358 14.80 3.25 0.22
CA ASP A 358 13.44 3.26 0.77
C ASP A 358 12.54 2.25 0.07
N LEU A 359 12.76 2.01 -1.23
CA LEU A 359 12.01 1.03 -2.00
C LEU A 359 12.37 -0.42 -1.71
N THR A 360 13.43 -0.67 -0.93
CA THR A 360 13.72 -2.02 -0.42
C THR A 360 12.61 -2.54 0.52
N ARG A 361 11.63 -1.71 0.89
CA ARG A 361 10.36 -2.13 1.51
C ARG A 361 9.64 -3.21 0.71
N LEU A 362 9.79 -3.22 -0.62
CA LEU A 362 9.27 -4.26 -1.51
C LEU A 362 9.91 -5.64 -1.27
N LEU A 363 10.98 -5.72 -0.50
CA LEU A 363 11.63 -6.96 -0.04
C LEU A 363 11.26 -7.31 1.42
N GLY A 364 10.19 -6.71 1.98
CA GLY A 364 9.77 -6.93 3.37
C GLY A 364 9.51 -8.39 3.73
N ASN A 365 9.11 -9.24 2.76
CA ASN A 365 8.93 -10.69 2.97
C ASN A 365 10.25 -11.40 3.35
N PHE A 366 11.43 -10.85 2.99
CA PHE A 366 12.73 -11.41 3.39
C PHE A 366 12.91 -11.42 4.91
N ALA A 367 12.37 -10.42 5.61
CA ALA A 367 12.43 -10.33 7.06
C ALA A 367 11.82 -11.56 7.76
N PHE A 368 10.84 -12.19 7.15
CA PHE A 368 10.11 -13.33 7.70
C PHE A 368 10.48 -14.65 7.03
N LEU A 369 10.52 -14.70 5.71
CA LEU A 369 10.67 -15.95 4.96
C LEU A 369 12.11 -16.46 4.96
N LEU A 370 13.12 -15.59 4.98
CA LEU A 370 14.51 -16.04 5.03
C LEU A 370 14.88 -16.66 6.39
N PRO A 371 14.59 -16.04 7.54
CA PRO A 371 14.76 -16.69 8.85
C PRO A 371 13.93 -17.97 9.00
N LEU A 372 12.69 -17.99 8.48
CA LEU A 372 11.85 -19.19 8.46
C LEU A 372 12.54 -20.34 7.69
N ALA A 373 13.03 -20.08 6.49
CA ALA A 373 13.72 -21.09 5.67
C ALA A 373 15.00 -21.59 6.34
N LEU A 374 15.83 -20.68 6.86
CA LEU A 374 17.07 -21.01 7.56
C LEU A 374 16.81 -21.84 8.82
N CYS A 375 15.76 -21.50 9.58
CA CYS A 375 15.33 -22.25 10.75
C CYS A 375 14.87 -23.68 10.36
N LEU A 376 14.08 -23.81 9.30
CA LEU A 376 13.65 -25.11 8.78
C LEU A 376 14.87 -25.94 8.29
N CYS A 377 15.90 -25.33 7.74
CA CYS A 377 17.11 -26.04 7.34
C CYS A 377 17.95 -26.52 8.55
N GLY A 378 18.09 -25.66 9.57
CA GLY A 378 18.96 -25.90 10.72
C GLY A 378 18.40 -26.86 11.77
N CYS A 379 17.07 -26.89 11.93
CA CYS A 379 16.45 -27.55 13.09
C CYS A 379 16.02 -29.00 12.84
N ILE A 380 16.03 -29.46 11.61
CA ILE A 380 15.43 -30.74 11.26
C ILE A 380 16.40 -31.53 10.37
N GLY A 381 17.06 -32.49 10.94
CA GLY A 381 17.94 -33.37 10.25
C GLY A 381 19.38 -33.28 10.76
N GLN A 382 20.30 -34.00 10.12
CA GLN A 382 21.71 -33.97 10.44
C GLN A 382 22.33 -32.58 10.05
N ALA A 383 21.83 -31.50 10.70
CA ALA A 383 22.35 -30.17 10.50
C ALA A 383 23.84 -30.18 10.84
N ARG A 384 24.65 -29.79 9.89
CA ARG A 384 26.08 -29.63 10.13
C ARG A 384 26.23 -28.65 11.30
N PRO A 385 27.01 -28.96 12.34
CA PRO A 385 27.14 -28.11 13.54
C PRO A 385 27.49 -26.66 13.18
N LEU A 386 28.19 -26.43 12.06
CA LEU A 386 28.51 -25.12 11.52
C LEU A 386 27.25 -24.30 11.15
N LEU A 387 26.25 -24.91 10.52
CA LEU A 387 25.01 -24.17 10.16
C LEU A 387 24.23 -23.80 11.42
N THR A 388 24.09 -24.73 12.35
CA THR A 388 23.38 -24.48 13.63
C THR A 388 24.13 -23.42 14.45
N GLY A 389 25.46 -23.51 14.57
CA GLY A 389 26.27 -22.50 15.25
C GLY A 389 26.18 -21.12 14.60
N GLY A 390 26.23 -21.05 13.26
CA GLY A 390 26.06 -19.82 12.50
C GLY A 390 24.69 -19.18 12.70
N LEU A 391 23.62 -19.99 12.72
CA LEU A 391 22.25 -19.49 12.99
C LEU A 391 22.08 -18.97 14.41
N VAL A 392 22.67 -19.65 15.41
CA VAL A 392 22.65 -19.19 16.80
C VAL A 392 23.41 -17.86 16.93
N LEU A 393 24.60 -17.74 16.32
CA LEU A 393 25.37 -16.48 16.32
C LEU A 393 24.61 -15.36 15.61
N ALA A 394 23.99 -15.62 14.46
CA ALA A 394 23.16 -14.65 13.74
C ALA A 394 21.96 -14.22 14.59
N ALA A 395 21.29 -15.15 15.26
CA ALA A 395 20.16 -14.85 16.17
C ALA A 395 20.60 -14.00 17.36
N VAL A 396 21.70 -14.35 18.02
CA VAL A 396 22.25 -13.57 19.15
C VAL A 396 22.68 -12.18 18.66
N GLY A 397 23.39 -12.12 17.53
CA GLY A 397 23.80 -10.85 16.91
C GLY A 397 22.62 -9.96 16.55
N GLY A 398 21.55 -10.53 15.98
CA GLY A 398 20.32 -9.83 15.66
C GLY A 398 19.59 -9.29 16.90
N VAL A 399 19.50 -10.09 17.97
CA VAL A 399 18.93 -9.64 19.25
C VAL A 399 19.77 -8.50 19.84
N LEU A 400 21.09 -8.64 19.90
CA LEU A 400 21.97 -7.60 20.41
C LEU A 400 21.88 -6.31 19.58
N ALA A 401 21.87 -6.42 18.24
CA ALA A 401 21.67 -5.28 17.36
C ALA A 401 20.31 -4.61 17.55
N GLY A 402 19.27 -5.40 17.75
CA GLY A 402 17.90 -4.89 18.04
C GLY A 402 17.76 -4.21 19.40
N LEU A 403 18.64 -4.48 20.34
CA LEU A 403 18.70 -3.80 21.64
C LEU A 403 19.38 -2.43 21.55
N LEU A 404 20.24 -2.22 20.55
CA LEU A 404 20.88 -0.93 20.36
C LEU A 404 19.84 0.11 19.95
N PRO A 405 19.95 1.37 20.41
CA PRO A 405 19.11 2.44 19.90
C PRO A 405 19.32 2.55 18.39
N PRO A 406 18.25 2.83 17.61
CA PRO A 406 18.40 3.05 16.19
C PRO A 406 19.39 4.19 15.96
N GLY A 407 20.62 3.84 15.56
CA GLY A 407 21.68 4.80 15.29
C GLY A 407 21.40 5.52 13.97
N GLY A 408 21.48 6.82 13.97
CA GLY A 408 21.44 7.66 12.78
C GLY A 408 20.76 8.99 13.03
N ASN A 409 21.17 10.00 12.28
CA ASN A 409 20.57 11.35 12.21
C ASN A 409 19.14 11.37 11.63
N HIS A 410 18.42 10.25 11.70
CA HIS A 410 16.99 10.25 11.40
C HIS A 410 16.36 11.19 12.42
N ALA A 411 15.77 12.26 11.91
CA ALA A 411 14.85 13.06 12.70
C ALA A 411 14.00 12.06 13.48
N THR A 412 14.19 12.06 14.82
CA THR A 412 13.53 11.07 15.65
C THR A 412 12.05 11.11 15.30
N PRO A 413 11.34 9.97 15.23
CA PRO A 413 9.89 9.96 15.00
C PRO A 413 9.14 10.94 15.88
N GLN A 414 9.62 11.18 17.10
CA GLN A 414 9.16 12.23 17.99
C GLN A 414 9.29 13.64 17.40
N LYS A 415 10.35 13.93 16.65
CA LYS A 415 10.53 15.24 16.01
C LYS A 415 9.51 15.44 14.87
N ALA A 416 9.23 14.42 14.08
CA ALA A 416 8.22 14.50 13.02
C ALA A 416 6.82 14.72 13.61
N LEU A 417 6.44 13.97 14.64
CA LEU A 417 5.18 14.15 15.35
C LEU A 417 5.12 15.52 16.03
N ALA A 418 6.21 15.95 16.69
CA ALA A 418 6.31 17.26 17.31
C ALA A 418 6.15 18.40 16.30
N ASN A 419 6.74 18.27 15.11
CA ASN A 419 6.58 19.24 14.04
C ASN A 419 5.11 19.36 13.58
N THR A 420 4.42 18.21 13.39
CA THR A 420 3.00 18.22 13.03
C THR A 420 2.14 18.87 14.12
N ILE A 421 2.38 18.54 15.39
CA ILE A 421 1.67 19.17 16.52
C ILE A 421 1.96 20.67 16.59
N GLN A 422 3.21 21.11 16.37
CA GLN A 422 3.57 22.53 16.33
C GLN A 422 2.91 23.27 15.16
N LEU A 423 2.84 22.62 13.99
CA LEU A 423 2.10 23.17 12.85
C LEU A 423 0.63 23.38 13.19
N LEU A 424 -0.01 22.38 13.79
CA LEU A 424 -1.41 22.45 14.19
C LEU A 424 -1.66 23.54 15.23
N ALA A 425 -0.82 23.64 16.25
CA ALA A 425 -0.90 24.71 17.25
C ALA A 425 -0.77 26.08 16.57
N PHE A 426 0.21 26.25 15.68
CA PHE A 426 0.39 27.49 14.92
C PHE A 426 -0.86 27.84 14.08
N LEU A 427 -1.44 26.88 13.37
CA LEU A 427 -2.64 27.11 12.57
C LEU A 427 -3.85 27.48 13.45
N GLN A 428 -4.02 26.82 14.60
CA GLN A 428 -5.09 27.12 15.56
C GLN A 428 -4.93 28.49 16.21
N ASP A 429 -3.71 28.89 16.61
CA ASP A 429 -3.40 30.19 17.19
C ASP A 429 -3.72 31.33 16.20
N HIS A 430 -3.58 31.06 14.89
CA HIS A 430 -3.92 32.02 13.83
C HIS A 430 -5.34 31.85 13.28
N HIS A 431 -6.19 31.02 13.90
CA HIS A 431 -7.57 30.74 13.47
C HIS A 431 -7.67 30.24 12.02
N LEU A 432 -6.74 29.38 11.60
CA LEU A 432 -6.66 28.77 10.27
C LEU A 432 -7.14 27.32 10.34
N SER A 433 -8.37 27.06 9.89
CA SER A 433 -9.00 25.73 9.95
C SER A 433 -8.97 24.99 8.63
N HIS A 434 -8.96 25.69 7.49
CA HIS A 434 -9.05 25.08 6.16
C HIS A 434 -7.97 25.60 5.23
N GLY A 435 -7.23 24.69 4.61
CA GLY A 435 -6.19 25.08 3.66
C GLY A 435 -5.68 23.92 2.82
N TYR A 436 -4.61 24.21 2.10
CA TYR A 436 -3.99 23.31 1.14
C TYR A 436 -2.50 23.18 1.37
N GLY A 437 -1.91 22.06 0.92
CA GLY A 437 -0.48 21.82 1.02
C GLY A 437 -0.08 20.48 0.40
N GLY A 438 1.20 20.12 0.48
CA GLY A 438 1.69 18.82 0.02
C GLY A 438 1.21 17.69 0.94
N TYR A 439 0.94 16.52 0.36
CA TYR A 439 0.45 15.36 1.11
C TYR A 439 1.46 14.89 2.17
N TRP A 440 2.72 14.77 1.77
CA TRP A 440 3.79 14.28 2.62
C TRP A 440 4.34 15.34 3.57
N SER A 441 4.58 16.53 3.06
CA SER A 441 5.22 17.62 3.81
C SER A 441 4.35 18.15 4.94
N THR A 442 3.03 18.19 4.76
CA THR A 442 2.08 18.64 5.79
C THR A 442 1.49 17.49 6.60
N HIS A 443 1.82 16.25 6.30
CA HIS A 443 1.18 15.07 6.88
C HIS A 443 -0.35 15.18 6.88
N ALA A 444 -0.96 15.50 5.73
CA ALA A 444 -2.34 15.97 5.59
C ALA A 444 -3.38 15.17 6.41
N ASN A 445 -3.41 13.83 6.25
CA ASN A 445 -4.34 12.96 6.98
C ASN A 445 -4.01 12.88 8.48
N ALA A 446 -2.71 12.93 8.85
CA ALA A 446 -2.31 12.93 10.24
C ALA A 446 -2.67 14.25 10.94
N SER A 447 -2.56 15.38 10.24
CA SER A 447 -2.99 16.68 10.73
C SER A 447 -4.48 16.70 11.02
N HIS A 448 -5.30 16.13 10.14
CA HIS A 448 -6.74 15.96 10.36
C HIS A 448 -7.02 15.10 11.60
N LEU A 449 -6.40 13.94 11.73
CA LEU A 449 -6.57 13.03 12.86
C LEU A 449 -6.14 13.66 14.20
N LEU A 450 -4.98 14.34 14.23
CA LEU A 450 -4.43 14.94 15.44
C LEU A 450 -5.21 16.18 15.92
N SER A 451 -5.90 16.86 15.01
CA SER A 451 -6.74 18.02 15.34
C SER A 451 -8.21 17.66 15.57
N ASP A 452 -8.56 16.37 15.57
CA ASP A 452 -9.95 15.90 15.63
C ASP A 452 -10.85 16.57 14.57
N GLY A 453 -10.30 16.73 13.36
CA GLY A 453 -10.97 17.38 12.23
C GLY A 453 -11.06 18.91 12.27
N HIS A 454 -10.58 19.57 13.36
CA HIS A 454 -10.64 21.04 13.48
C HIS A 454 -9.73 21.76 12.49
N VAL A 455 -8.63 21.13 12.07
CA VAL A 455 -7.74 21.64 11.02
C VAL A 455 -7.72 20.65 9.87
N THR A 456 -8.08 21.12 8.69
CA THR A 456 -8.07 20.33 7.47
C THR A 456 -7.09 20.91 6.48
N ILE A 457 -6.06 20.13 6.13
CA ILE A 457 -5.11 20.46 5.08
C ILE A 457 -5.40 19.51 3.91
N ARG A 458 -5.98 20.05 2.83
CA ARG A 458 -6.33 19.24 1.67
C ARG A 458 -5.12 19.10 0.75
N PRO A 459 -4.69 17.88 0.44
CA PRO A 459 -3.49 17.66 -0.35
C PRO A 459 -3.68 18.04 -1.81
N VAL A 460 -2.74 18.79 -2.32
CA VAL A 460 -2.67 19.21 -3.72
C VAL A 460 -1.35 18.78 -4.35
N ALA A 461 -1.36 18.63 -5.67
CA ALA A 461 -0.20 18.28 -6.48
C ALA A 461 -0.12 19.19 -7.70
N VAL A 462 1.01 19.17 -8.41
CA VAL A 462 1.22 19.96 -9.63
C VAL A 462 1.10 19.08 -10.86
N ARG A 463 0.36 19.56 -11.85
CA ARG A 463 0.35 18.99 -13.19
C ARG A 463 0.75 20.04 -14.24
N GLY A 464 1.49 19.58 -15.25
CA GLY A 464 1.84 20.40 -16.41
C GLY A 464 2.59 21.68 -16.04
N ALA A 465 2.17 22.83 -16.57
CA ALA A 465 2.87 24.11 -16.46
C ALA A 465 2.62 24.86 -15.14
N GLY A 466 2.70 24.16 -14.00
CA GLY A 466 2.59 24.81 -12.69
C GLY A 466 1.14 25.05 -12.22
N VAL A 467 0.21 24.18 -12.60
CA VAL A 467 -1.18 24.26 -12.18
C VAL A 467 -1.42 23.35 -10.97
N LEU A 468 -1.96 23.90 -9.90
CA LEU A 468 -2.40 23.14 -8.73
C LEU A 468 -3.71 22.42 -9.02
N HIS A 469 -3.74 21.15 -8.67
CA HIS A 469 -4.95 20.32 -8.73
C HIS A 469 -5.09 19.47 -7.47
N PRO A 470 -6.29 18.99 -7.14
CA PRO A 470 -6.47 17.99 -6.10
C PRO A 470 -5.52 16.80 -6.32
N ARG A 471 -4.91 16.31 -5.26
CA ARG A 471 -4.17 15.05 -5.35
C ARG A 471 -5.14 13.94 -5.80
N GLU A 472 -4.67 13.04 -6.67
CA GLU A 472 -5.55 12.04 -7.29
C GLU A 472 -5.76 10.79 -6.44
N GLN A 473 -4.96 10.62 -5.41
CA GLN A 473 -4.95 9.43 -4.58
C GLN A 473 -5.00 9.79 -3.10
N GLN A 474 -5.62 8.92 -2.31
CA GLN A 474 -5.80 9.06 -0.85
C GLN A 474 -6.55 10.34 -0.45
N VAL A 475 -7.61 10.61 -1.19
CA VAL A 475 -8.48 11.78 -1.02
C VAL A 475 -9.94 11.41 -1.31
N PHE A 476 -10.85 12.25 -0.85
CA PHE A 476 -12.26 12.23 -1.24
C PHE A 476 -12.55 13.38 -2.20
N ASP A 477 -13.34 13.14 -3.24
CA ASP A 477 -13.79 14.20 -4.15
C ASP A 477 -14.53 15.33 -3.42
N ALA A 478 -15.31 14.99 -2.39
CA ALA A 478 -16.02 15.94 -1.56
C ALA A 478 -15.13 17.01 -0.93
N TRP A 479 -13.87 16.68 -0.64
CA TRP A 479 -12.92 17.63 -0.05
C TRP A 479 -12.63 18.88 -0.89
N TYR A 480 -12.92 18.81 -2.18
CA TYR A 480 -12.62 19.88 -3.15
C TYR A 480 -13.87 20.45 -3.80
N ARG A 481 -15.08 20.14 -3.26
CA ARG A 481 -16.31 20.77 -3.70
C ARG A 481 -16.48 22.13 -3.04
N PRO A 482 -16.87 23.17 -3.78
CA PRO A 482 -17.09 24.49 -3.21
C PRO A 482 -18.10 24.52 -2.06
N GLN A 483 -19.14 23.67 -2.14
CA GLN A 483 -20.25 23.62 -1.20
C GLN A 483 -19.89 22.91 0.12
N ASP A 484 -18.93 21.97 0.08
CA ASP A 484 -18.60 21.13 1.22
C ASP A 484 -17.35 21.65 1.97
N THR A 485 -16.64 22.64 1.40
CA THR A 485 -15.34 23.05 1.86
C THR A 485 -15.33 24.26 2.77
N VAL A 486 -16.43 25.02 2.90
CA VAL A 486 -16.34 26.28 3.64
C VAL A 486 -17.62 26.59 4.43
N PRO A 487 -17.53 26.62 5.76
CA PRO A 487 -18.37 27.53 6.56
C PRO A 487 -18.13 28.95 6.06
N SER A 488 -19.07 29.86 6.22
CA SER A 488 -19.10 31.25 5.76
C SER A 488 -17.88 32.12 6.13
N GLU A 489 -16.83 31.54 6.73
CA GLU A 489 -15.58 32.22 7.08
C GLU A 489 -14.53 31.95 6.01
N THR A 490 -14.32 32.95 5.21
CA THR A 490 -13.57 32.94 3.95
C THR A 490 -12.05 33.03 4.11
N ARG A 491 -11.47 32.58 5.23
CA ARG A 491 -10.02 32.64 5.45
C ARG A 491 -9.40 31.28 5.20
N GLN A 492 -8.73 31.12 4.06
CA GLN A 492 -8.07 29.88 3.67
C GLN A 492 -6.57 30.06 3.52
N PHE A 493 -5.81 28.98 3.67
CA PHE A 493 -4.35 29.02 3.64
C PHE A 493 -3.73 28.01 2.69
N PHE A 494 -2.48 28.26 2.32
CA PHE A 494 -1.61 27.34 1.61
C PHE A 494 -0.26 27.27 2.35
N ILE A 495 0.21 26.04 2.64
CA ILE A 495 1.50 25.81 3.28
C ILE A 495 2.55 25.63 2.18
N ALA A 496 3.44 26.61 2.05
CA ALA A 496 4.49 26.61 1.01
C ALA A 496 5.73 25.83 1.48
N GLN A 497 5.58 24.51 1.64
CA GLN A 497 6.64 23.61 2.05
C GLN A 497 7.02 22.68 0.91
N GLN A 498 8.33 22.45 0.74
CA GLN A 498 8.86 21.47 -0.23
C GLN A 498 8.16 20.11 -0.11
N ASP A 499 7.74 19.57 -1.25
CA ASP A 499 7.09 18.26 -1.36
C ASP A 499 7.30 17.71 -2.76
N ASP A 500 7.59 16.41 -2.88
CA ASP A 500 7.94 15.76 -4.14
C ASP A 500 6.83 15.83 -5.20
N GLU A 501 5.55 15.87 -4.76
CA GLU A 501 4.39 15.96 -5.66
C GLU A 501 3.98 17.42 -5.94
N LEU A 502 4.54 18.39 -5.20
CA LEU A 502 4.09 19.77 -5.24
C LEU A 502 5.16 20.74 -5.76
N CYS A 503 6.30 20.83 -5.11
CA CYS A 503 7.32 21.82 -5.44
C CYS A 503 8.71 21.42 -4.87
N PRO A 504 9.80 21.69 -5.62
CA PRO A 504 11.14 21.24 -5.26
C PRO A 504 11.75 22.01 -4.07
N ASP A 505 11.27 23.21 -3.80
CA ASP A 505 11.74 24.05 -2.69
C ASP A 505 10.67 25.07 -2.25
N THR A 506 10.88 25.72 -1.12
CA THR A 506 9.95 26.71 -0.54
C THR A 506 9.67 27.88 -1.47
N ALA A 507 10.66 28.37 -2.20
CA ALA A 507 10.48 29.53 -3.09
C ALA A 507 9.60 29.17 -4.30
N ALA A 508 9.81 27.97 -4.85
CA ALA A 508 8.96 27.42 -5.91
C ALA A 508 7.52 27.21 -5.40
N CYS A 509 7.34 26.75 -4.16
CA CYS A 509 6.00 26.60 -3.56
C CYS A 509 5.28 27.94 -3.42
N VAL A 510 5.98 29.00 -2.98
CA VAL A 510 5.43 30.35 -2.89
C VAL A 510 5.02 30.87 -4.27
N ALA A 511 5.91 30.77 -5.26
CA ALA A 511 5.62 31.18 -6.62
C ALA A 511 4.43 30.42 -7.22
N LEU A 512 4.36 29.12 -6.97
CA LEU A 512 3.26 28.25 -7.38
C LEU A 512 1.92 28.69 -6.77
N ALA A 513 1.89 28.96 -5.46
CA ALA A 513 0.69 29.41 -4.79
C ALA A 513 0.21 30.78 -5.30
N GLN A 514 1.14 31.72 -5.48
CA GLN A 514 0.84 33.04 -6.06
C GLN A 514 0.36 32.95 -7.52
N HIS A 515 0.96 32.04 -8.28
CA HIS A 515 0.53 31.79 -9.67
C HIS A 515 -0.92 31.28 -9.72
N ASN A 516 -1.31 30.40 -8.80
CA ASN A 516 -2.63 29.76 -8.80
C ASN A 516 -3.72 30.57 -8.07
N PHE A 517 -3.39 31.31 -7.04
CA PHE A 517 -4.37 31.97 -6.18
C PHE A 517 -4.25 33.50 -6.19
N GLY A 518 -3.22 34.05 -6.88
CA GLY A 518 -2.85 35.46 -6.81
C GLY A 518 -2.05 35.79 -5.55
N PRO A 519 -1.68 37.07 -5.35
CA PRO A 519 -0.97 37.51 -4.14
C PRO A 519 -1.79 37.18 -2.89
N PRO A 520 -1.16 36.67 -1.81
CA PRO A 520 -1.86 36.45 -0.54
C PRO A 520 -2.21 37.78 0.13
N ASP A 521 -3.28 37.78 0.93
CA ASP A 521 -3.65 38.93 1.78
C ASP A 521 -2.70 39.02 2.98
N GLU A 522 -2.18 37.85 3.44
CA GLU A 522 -1.26 37.76 4.56
C GLU A 522 -0.27 36.60 4.33
N THR A 523 0.96 36.75 4.82
CA THR A 523 1.94 35.66 4.87
C THR A 523 2.47 35.54 6.29
N LEU A 524 2.19 34.40 6.90
CA LEU A 524 2.68 34.04 8.23
C LEU A 524 3.90 33.11 8.08
N LEU A 525 4.74 33.04 9.11
CA LEU A 525 5.91 32.16 9.13
C LEU A 525 5.77 31.11 10.22
N TRP A 526 5.68 29.86 9.84
CA TRP A 526 5.86 28.72 10.73
C TRP A 526 7.32 28.24 10.66
N GLY A 527 8.14 28.72 11.61
CA GLY A 527 9.59 28.59 11.50
C GLY A 527 10.11 29.32 10.25
N THR A 528 10.61 28.56 9.27
CA THR A 528 11.04 29.08 7.95
C THR A 528 10.04 28.82 6.83
N VAL A 529 8.91 28.19 7.13
CA VAL A 529 7.90 27.80 6.14
C VAL A 529 6.85 28.89 6.04
N PRO A 530 6.62 29.49 4.86
CA PRO A 530 5.53 30.44 4.64
C PRO A 530 4.18 29.73 4.65
N VAL A 531 3.25 30.27 5.44
CA VAL A 531 1.83 29.96 5.43
C VAL A 531 1.11 31.16 4.82
N MET A 532 0.71 31.00 3.58
CA MET A 532 0.10 32.07 2.79
C MET A 532 -1.40 32.04 2.99
N VAL A 533 -2.02 33.17 3.30
CA VAL A 533 -3.43 33.29 3.69
C VAL A 533 -4.18 34.20 2.73
N TRP A 534 -5.38 33.80 2.34
CA TRP A 534 -6.32 34.58 1.55
C TRP A 534 -7.66 34.72 2.25
N HIS A 535 -8.29 35.87 2.11
CA HIS A 535 -9.65 36.14 2.59
C HIS A 535 -10.69 35.83 1.50
N LYS A 536 -10.49 34.69 0.82
CA LYS A 536 -11.38 34.16 -0.21
C LYS A 536 -11.29 32.65 -0.24
N THR A 537 -12.24 32.02 -0.86
CA THR A 537 -12.20 30.59 -1.11
C THR A 537 -11.16 30.27 -2.19
N LEU A 538 -10.27 29.32 -1.89
CA LEU A 538 -9.27 28.82 -2.82
C LEU A 538 -9.80 27.56 -3.50
N PHE A 539 -9.69 27.50 -4.84
CA PHE A 539 -10.12 26.36 -5.61
C PHE A 539 -8.98 25.82 -6.47
N PRO A 540 -8.16 24.90 -5.94
CA PRO A 540 -7.12 24.25 -6.75
C PRO A 540 -7.70 23.33 -7.83
N SER A 541 -9.01 23.12 -7.85
CA SER A 541 -9.67 22.26 -8.84
C SER A 541 -10.12 22.99 -10.11
N ALA A 542 -10.11 24.33 -10.11
CA ALA A 542 -10.39 25.09 -11.33
C ALA A 542 -9.09 25.35 -12.09
N PRO A 543 -9.08 25.17 -13.41
CA PRO A 543 -7.94 25.55 -14.23
C PRO A 543 -7.75 27.07 -14.20
N MET A 544 -6.51 27.48 -14.34
CA MET A 544 -6.15 28.91 -14.39
C MET A 544 -6.73 29.58 -15.64
N PRO A 545 -7.02 30.88 -15.59
CA PRO A 545 -7.43 31.63 -16.76
C PRO A 545 -6.53 31.42 -17.96
N ASP A 546 -5.21 31.44 -17.78
CA ASP A 546 -4.24 31.20 -18.87
C ASP A 546 -4.32 29.77 -19.43
N THR A 547 -4.65 28.77 -18.60
CA THR A 547 -4.85 27.38 -19.04
C THR A 547 -6.14 27.25 -19.84
N LEU A 548 -7.22 27.90 -19.38
CA LEU A 548 -8.48 27.97 -20.10
C LEU A 548 -8.34 28.72 -21.45
N GLN A 549 -7.53 29.77 -21.52
CA GLN A 549 -7.23 30.46 -22.77
C GLN A 549 -6.50 29.59 -23.81
N ARG A 550 -5.77 28.57 -23.35
CA ARG A 550 -5.12 27.59 -24.22
C ARG A 550 -6.01 26.39 -24.56
N ALA A 551 -7.18 26.28 -23.94
CA ALA A 551 -8.13 25.23 -24.24
C ALA A 551 -8.62 25.35 -25.71
N PRO A 552 -8.92 24.24 -26.35
CA PRO A 552 -9.46 24.26 -27.72
C PRO A 552 -10.70 25.12 -27.83
N GLU A 553 -10.77 25.92 -28.87
CA GLU A 553 -11.91 26.75 -29.17
C GLU A 553 -12.99 25.94 -29.87
N LEU A 554 -14.24 26.07 -29.41
CA LEU A 554 -15.42 25.51 -30.02
C LEU A 554 -16.38 26.63 -30.38
N SER A 555 -16.41 26.96 -31.70
CA SER A 555 -17.18 28.07 -32.21
C SER A 555 -18.56 27.66 -32.68
N ALA A 556 -19.57 28.44 -32.35
CA ALA A 556 -20.88 28.33 -33.01
C ALA A 556 -20.79 29.07 -34.35
N HIS A 557 -20.61 28.34 -35.45
CA HIS A 557 -20.50 28.93 -36.78
C HIS A 557 -21.84 28.86 -37.50
N PRO A 558 -22.23 29.91 -38.26
CA PRO A 558 -23.59 29.93 -38.91
C PRO A 558 -23.76 28.90 -40.03
N THR A 559 -22.73 28.20 -40.44
CA THR A 559 -22.81 27.31 -41.62
C THR A 559 -22.28 25.88 -41.38
N GLU A 560 -21.61 25.59 -40.26
CA GLU A 560 -21.01 24.27 -39.99
C GLU A 560 -21.05 23.93 -38.49
N ASP A 561 -21.46 22.72 -38.17
CA ASP A 561 -21.35 22.17 -36.83
C ASP A 561 -19.90 21.84 -36.51
N GLN A 562 -19.26 22.63 -35.66
CA GLN A 562 -17.95 22.29 -35.13
C GLN A 562 -18.04 21.19 -34.09
N SER A 563 -17.23 20.14 -34.25
CA SER A 563 -17.08 19.09 -33.27
C SER A 563 -15.60 18.87 -32.93
N LEU A 564 -15.33 18.73 -31.63
CA LEU A 564 -14.01 18.35 -31.10
C LEU A 564 -14.04 16.89 -30.70
N LEU A 565 -13.32 16.06 -31.45
CA LEU A 565 -13.19 14.63 -31.15
C LEU A 565 -12.15 14.43 -30.04
N LEU A 566 -12.50 13.67 -29.01
CA LEU A 566 -11.61 13.31 -27.92
C LEU A 566 -10.77 12.10 -28.30
N THR A 567 -9.55 12.35 -28.73
CA THR A 567 -8.55 11.35 -29.07
C THR A 567 -7.35 11.48 -28.13
N PRO A 568 -6.42 10.52 -28.07
CA PRO A 568 -5.17 10.66 -27.32
C PRO A 568 -4.37 11.93 -27.65
N ALA A 569 -4.52 12.47 -28.88
CA ALA A 569 -3.84 13.69 -29.31
C ALA A 569 -4.52 14.98 -28.81
N THR A 570 -5.87 15.02 -28.76
CA THR A 570 -6.62 16.23 -28.41
C THR A 570 -7.03 16.29 -26.93
N ALA A 571 -7.21 15.14 -26.31
CA ALA A 571 -7.66 15.02 -24.91
C ALA A 571 -6.77 15.77 -23.89
N PRO A 572 -5.42 15.77 -23.99
CA PRO A 572 -4.59 16.47 -23.02
C PRO A 572 -4.85 17.98 -22.92
N ALA A 573 -5.30 18.59 -24.03
CA ALA A 573 -5.65 20.02 -24.04
C ALA A 573 -7.06 20.32 -23.53
N MET A 574 -7.94 19.30 -23.45
CA MET A 574 -9.35 19.45 -23.11
C MET A 574 -9.72 18.86 -21.75
N LEU A 575 -9.07 17.79 -21.34
CA LEU A 575 -9.41 17.06 -20.15
C LEU A 575 -8.60 17.56 -18.95
N TRP A 576 -9.29 17.86 -17.87
CA TRP A 576 -8.64 18.36 -16.67
C TRP A 576 -8.37 17.22 -15.68
N ARG A 577 -9.35 16.70 -14.99
CA ARG A 577 -9.21 15.66 -13.98
C ARG A 577 -10.32 14.62 -14.06
N GLY A 578 -10.17 13.53 -13.35
CA GLY A 578 -11.23 12.53 -13.21
C GLY A 578 -11.39 11.59 -14.40
N TRP A 579 -10.44 11.56 -15.32
CA TRP A 579 -10.43 10.71 -16.50
C TRP A 579 -9.48 9.52 -16.28
N ALA A 580 -10.01 8.29 -16.42
CA ALA A 580 -9.25 7.07 -16.19
C ALA A 580 -8.41 6.65 -17.38
N SER A 581 -8.93 6.83 -18.60
CA SER A 581 -8.25 6.44 -19.82
C SER A 581 -8.76 7.23 -21.02
N VAL A 582 -7.89 7.42 -22.02
CA VAL A 582 -8.22 8.01 -23.32
C VAL A 582 -7.87 7.00 -24.38
N GLY A 583 -8.84 6.65 -25.21
CA GLY A 583 -8.71 5.73 -26.32
C GLY A 583 -9.14 6.36 -27.65
N PRO A 584 -9.12 5.59 -28.76
CA PRO A 584 -9.59 6.06 -30.06
C PRO A 584 -11.07 6.45 -30.07
N ASP A 585 -11.88 5.86 -29.20
CA ASP A 585 -13.34 6.08 -29.13
C ASP A 585 -13.74 7.22 -28.19
N GLY A 586 -12.77 7.85 -27.48
CA GLY A 586 -13.03 8.90 -26.50
C GLY A 586 -12.34 8.69 -25.15
N ALA A 587 -12.77 9.47 -24.16
CA ALA A 587 -12.23 9.45 -22.79
C ALA A 587 -13.23 8.86 -21.79
N TRP A 588 -12.80 7.91 -20.98
CA TRP A 588 -13.56 7.33 -19.90
C TRP A 588 -13.36 8.07 -18.58
N SER A 589 -14.44 8.53 -17.95
CA SER A 589 -14.36 9.08 -16.60
C SER A 589 -14.02 7.97 -15.59
N GLY A 590 -13.02 8.20 -14.74
CA GLY A 590 -12.62 7.30 -13.66
C GLY A 590 -13.11 7.75 -12.29
N ALA A 591 -13.42 9.03 -12.14
CA ALA A 591 -13.88 9.66 -10.90
C ALA A 591 -15.35 10.07 -10.96
N GLN A 592 -15.94 10.41 -9.83
CA GLN A 592 -17.30 10.96 -9.75
C GLN A 592 -17.37 12.32 -10.45
N LEU A 593 -16.30 13.11 -10.38
CA LEU A 593 -16.17 14.41 -11.04
C LEU A 593 -15.11 14.30 -12.15
N ALA A 594 -15.47 14.70 -13.38
CA ALA A 594 -14.56 14.71 -14.52
C ALA A 594 -14.56 16.08 -15.21
N GLY A 595 -13.42 16.76 -15.23
CA GLY A 595 -13.29 18.15 -15.69
C GLY A 595 -13.01 18.24 -17.21
N ILE A 596 -13.63 19.19 -17.86
CA ILE A 596 -13.46 19.51 -19.28
C ILE A 596 -13.15 21.01 -19.42
N MET A 597 -12.14 21.35 -20.21
CA MET A 597 -11.78 22.70 -20.54
C MET A 597 -12.14 22.98 -22.01
N VAL A 598 -12.89 24.04 -22.26
CA VAL A 598 -13.26 24.45 -23.61
C VAL A 598 -13.44 25.96 -23.68
N ARG A 599 -13.06 26.58 -24.80
CA ARG A 599 -13.38 27.98 -25.12
C ARG A 599 -14.60 28.00 -26.05
N LEU A 600 -15.65 28.64 -25.58
CA LEU A 600 -16.87 28.82 -26.37
C LEU A 600 -16.78 30.16 -27.12
N ALA A 601 -16.80 30.13 -28.45
CA ALA A 601 -16.72 31.31 -29.31
C ALA A 601 -18.01 31.46 -30.12
N GLY A 602 -18.27 32.68 -30.59
CA GLY A 602 -19.45 32.99 -31.38
C GLY A 602 -20.70 33.33 -30.58
N PRO A 603 -21.91 33.34 -31.20
CA PRO A 603 -23.13 33.62 -30.52
C PRO A 603 -23.53 32.58 -29.47
N SER A 604 -24.43 32.91 -28.58
CA SER A 604 -24.96 31.96 -27.58
C SER A 604 -25.63 30.77 -28.29
N ALA A 605 -25.10 29.58 -28.00
CA ALA A 605 -25.57 28.34 -28.64
C ALA A 605 -25.46 27.15 -27.66
N PRO A 606 -26.24 26.07 -27.87
CA PRO A 606 -26.10 24.86 -27.06
C PRO A 606 -24.73 24.25 -27.12
N LEU A 607 -24.29 23.58 -26.05
CA LEU A 607 -23.14 22.69 -26.04
C LEU A 607 -23.64 21.26 -25.94
N CYS A 608 -23.24 20.42 -26.88
CA CYS A 608 -23.61 19.01 -26.90
C CYS A 608 -22.38 18.14 -26.60
N LEU A 609 -22.57 17.20 -25.70
CA LEU A 609 -21.59 16.19 -25.30
C LEU A 609 -22.09 14.83 -25.77
N THR A 610 -21.34 14.15 -26.63
CA THR A 610 -21.69 12.79 -27.06
C THR A 610 -21.12 11.80 -26.05
N MET A 611 -22.02 11.15 -25.32
CA MET A 611 -21.66 10.32 -24.18
C MET A 611 -22.37 8.96 -24.21
N ARG A 612 -21.79 7.97 -23.53
CA ARG A 612 -22.46 6.73 -23.13
C ARG A 612 -21.99 6.29 -21.75
N ALA A 613 -22.85 5.61 -21.01
CA ALA A 613 -22.46 4.94 -19.78
C ALA A 613 -21.79 3.58 -20.08
N SER A 614 -20.90 3.12 -19.21
CA SER A 614 -20.39 1.76 -19.25
C SER A 614 -21.48 0.77 -18.81
N GLY A 615 -21.45 -0.45 -19.34
CA GLY A 615 -22.38 -1.50 -18.97
C GLY A 615 -23.17 -2.07 -20.15
N ARG A 616 -24.12 -2.96 -19.84
CA ARG A 616 -25.02 -3.54 -20.85
C ARG A 616 -26.12 -2.53 -21.22
N SER A 617 -26.62 -2.60 -22.44
CA SER A 617 -27.70 -1.70 -22.92
C SER A 617 -29.01 -1.79 -22.10
N SER A 618 -29.20 -2.87 -21.33
CA SER A 618 -30.31 -3.05 -20.39
C SER A 618 -30.08 -2.46 -19.00
N ALA A 619 -28.88 -1.86 -18.74
CA ALA A 619 -28.61 -1.22 -17.46
C ALA A 619 -29.41 0.08 -17.30
N PRO A 620 -29.86 0.45 -16.08
CA PRO A 620 -30.51 1.71 -15.86
C PRO A 620 -29.63 2.89 -16.28
N PRO A 621 -30.22 3.98 -16.77
CA PRO A 621 -29.43 5.15 -17.17
C PRO A 621 -28.69 5.74 -15.98
N GLN A 622 -27.47 6.23 -16.24
CA GLN A 622 -26.65 6.89 -15.24
C GLN A 622 -27.00 8.38 -15.17
N PRO A 623 -27.44 8.90 -14.02
CA PRO A 623 -27.66 10.34 -13.88
C PRO A 623 -26.31 11.08 -13.87
N VAL A 624 -26.24 12.12 -14.70
CA VAL A 624 -25.06 12.97 -14.87
C VAL A 624 -25.50 14.43 -14.83
N THR A 625 -24.83 15.23 -14.02
CA THR A 625 -25.00 16.68 -13.97
C THR A 625 -23.80 17.34 -14.63
N LEU A 626 -24.03 18.31 -15.53
CA LEU A 626 -23.00 19.18 -16.03
C LEU A 626 -22.96 20.47 -15.21
N LEU A 627 -21.82 20.74 -14.62
CA LEU A 627 -21.56 21.97 -13.88
C LEU A 627 -20.70 22.91 -14.72
N ARG A 628 -20.99 24.22 -14.68
CA ARG A 628 -20.10 25.28 -15.14
C ARG A 628 -19.78 26.18 -13.95
N ASP A 629 -18.52 26.32 -13.64
CA ASP A 629 -18.04 27.12 -12.51
C ASP A 629 -18.76 26.77 -11.18
N GLY A 630 -19.01 25.45 -10.97
CA GLY A 630 -19.68 24.92 -9.80
C GLY A 630 -21.23 24.99 -9.84
N THR A 631 -21.81 25.62 -10.85
CA THR A 631 -23.28 25.74 -11.01
C THR A 631 -23.81 24.71 -11.98
N ALA A 632 -24.87 23.97 -11.61
CA ALA A 632 -25.51 23.00 -12.49
C ALA A 632 -26.17 23.72 -13.68
N ILE A 633 -25.76 23.35 -14.91
CA ILE A 633 -26.29 23.93 -16.15
C ILE A 633 -27.11 22.94 -16.97
N ALA A 634 -26.95 21.64 -16.74
CA ALA A 634 -27.74 20.60 -17.34
C ALA A 634 -27.69 19.31 -16.52
N GLN A 635 -28.74 18.49 -16.65
CA GLN A 635 -28.81 17.15 -16.05
C GLN A 635 -29.35 16.16 -17.07
N TRP A 636 -28.73 14.98 -17.15
CA TRP A 636 -29.09 13.96 -18.13
C TRP A 636 -29.07 12.56 -17.51
N ALA A 637 -29.87 11.69 -18.12
CA ALA A 637 -29.86 10.26 -17.88
C ALA A 637 -29.07 9.59 -19.02
N VAL A 638 -27.78 9.28 -18.79
CA VAL A 638 -26.89 8.74 -19.81
C VAL A 638 -27.05 7.23 -19.90
N HIS A 639 -27.41 6.73 -21.06
CA HIS A 639 -27.62 5.30 -21.30
C HIS A 639 -26.33 4.57 -21.67
N ALA A 640 -26.29 3.28 -21.36
CA ALA A 640 -25.28 2.38 -21.90
C ALA A 640 -25.64 2.00 -23.34
N GLY A 641 -24.65 1.74 -24.19
CA GLY A 641 -24.84 1.36 -25.58
C GLY A 641 -24.16 2.29 -26.56
N THR A 642 -24.88 2.78 -27.56
CA THR A 642 -24.33 3.71 -28.56
C THR A 642 -24.14 5.11 -27.96
N PRO A 643 -23.00 5.79 -28.22
CA PRO A 643 -22.81 7.17 -27.81
C PRO A 643 -23.92 8.07 -28.37
N THR A 644 -24.53 8.87 -27.51
CA THR A 644 -25.67 9.73 -27.82
C THR A 644 -25.33 11.17 -27.45
N PRO A 645 -25.71 12.19 -28.25
CA PRO A 645 -25.49 13.59 -27.91
C PRO A 645 -26.47 14.05 -26.82
N TYR A 646 -25.98 14.73 -25.82
CA TYR A 646 -26.68 15.38 -24.74
C TYR A 646 -26.37 16.87 -24.75
N CYS A 647 -27.37 17.71 -24.94
CA CYS A 647 -27.16 19.13 -25.16
C CYS A 647 -27.63 19.97 -23.98
N THR A 648 -26.93 21.08 -23.72
CA THR A 648 -27.36 22.12 -22.76
C THR A 648 -28.34 23.07 -23.37
N GLY A 649 -28.94 23.96 -22.58
CA GLY A 649 -29.45 25.24 -23.10
C GLY A 649 -28.33 26.09 -23.73
N PRO A 650 -28.72 27.19 -24.42
CA PRO A 650 -27.74 28.09 -25.01
C PRO A 650 -26.71 28.64 -23.97
N LEU A 651 -25.43 28.48 -24.23
CA LEU A 651 -24.36 28.97 -23.42
C LEU A 651 -23.68 30.20 -24.06
N PRO A 652 -23.37 31.26 -23.33
CA PRO A 652 -22.66 32.41 -23.84
C PRO A 652 -21.23 32.05 -24.21
N ALA A 653 -20.60 32.87 -25.07
CA ALA A 653 -19.18 32.78 -25.36
C ALA A 653 -18.33 33.01 -24.10
N GLY A 654 -17.12 32.51 -24.13
CA GLY A 654 -16.12 32.66 -23.07
C GLY A 654 -15.42 31.34 -22.74
N ASP A 655 -14.42 31.45 -21.91
CA ASP A 655 -13.72 30.28 -21.40
C ASP A 655 -14.64 29.54 -20.44
N ALA A 656 -14.71 28.21 -20.58
CA ALA A 656 -15.57 27.36 -19.75
C ALA A 656 -14.78 26.21 -19.16
N TYR A 657 -14.85 26.13 -17.84
CA TYR A 657 -14.51 24.92 -17.10
C TYR A 657 -15.78 24.19 -16.75
N LEU A 658 -15.94 23.02 -17.33
CA LEU A 658 -17.12 22.18 -17.18
C LEU A 658 -16.75 20.95 -16.36
N VAL A 659 -17.64 20.56 -15.48
CA VAL A 659 -17.46 19.33 -14.67
C VAL A 659 -18.65 18.42 -14.92
N LEU A 660 -18.38 17.20 -15.37
CA LEU A 660 -19.35 16.11 -15.37
C LEU A 660 -19.37 15.49 -13.98
N GLU A 661 -20.48 15.67 -13.28
CA GLU A 661 -20.73 15.03 -11.98
C GLU A 661 -21.66 13.83 -12.20
N ARG A 662 -21.21 12.65 -11.76
CA ARG A 662 -22.04 11.44 -11.71
C ARG A 662 -22.74 11.37 -10.37
N VAL A 663 -24.06 11.34 -10.40
CA VAL A 663 -24.88 11.26 -9.19
C VAL A 663 -25.21 9.80 -8.90
N ALA A 664 -24.83 9.32 -7.69
CA ALA A 664 -25.25 8.00 -7.25
C ALA A 664 -26.76 7.97 -7.05
N PRO A 665 -27.50 6.95 -7.54
CA PRO A 665 -28.90 6.81 -7.24
C PRO A 665 -29.10 6.60 -5.72
N PRO A 666 -30.10 7.21 -5.10
CA PRO A 666 -30.23 7.29 -3.64
C PRO A 666 -30.44 5.95 -2.90
N HIS A 667 -30.55 4.82 -3.58
CA HIS A 667 -30.85 3.53 -2.96
C HIS A 667 -30.14 2.30 -3.56
N ASP A 668 -29.12 2.47 -4.38
CA ASP A 668 -28.41 1.30 -4.96
C ASP A 668 -27.06 1.08 -4.26
N ASN A 669 -27.15 0.38 -3.13
CA ASN A 669 -26.05 0.15 -2.17
C ASN A 669 -24.89 -0.74 -2.69
N GLN A 670 -24.76 -1.07 -3.97
CA GLN A 670 -23.75 -2.07 -4.37
C GLN A 670 -23.21 -1.96 -5.80
N ARG A 671 -23.51 -0.95 -6.56
CA ARG A 671 -22.94 -0.86 -7.92
C ARG A 671 -22.10 0.38 -8.06
N LEU A 672 -20.81 0.13 -8.26
CA LEU A 672 -19.86 1.14 -8.74
C LEU A 672 -20.48 1.88 -9.91
N LEU A 673 -20.48 3.20 -9.81
CA LEU A 673 -21.02 4.04 -10.87
C LEU A 673 -20.29 3.70 -12.18
N PRO A 674 -21.02 3.27 -13.22
CA PRO A 674 -20.39 2.99 -14.49
C PRO A 674 -19.67 4.25 -15.01
N GLY A 675 -18.47 4.08 -15.58
CA GLY A 675 -17.75 5.19 -16.22
C GLY A 675 -18.62 5.83 -17.32
N ILE A 676 -18.42 7.11 -17.54
CA ILE A 676 -18.99 7.80 -18.71
C ILE A 676 -17.91 7.92 -19.78
N LEU A 677 -18.17 7.40 -20.96
CA LEU A 677 -17.37 7.67 -22.15
C LEU A 677 -17.83 8.98 -22.75
N LEU A 678 -16.94 9.95 -22.87
CA LEU A 678 -17.14 11.17 -23.62
C LEU A 678 -16.36 11.04 -24.94
N SER A 679 -17.06 11.10 -26.07
CA SER A 679 -16.48 10.93 -27.39
C SER A 679 -16.23 12.26 -28.10
N THR A 680 -17.21 13.15 -28.09
CA THR A 680 -17.10 14.45 -28.78
C THR A 680 -17.79 15.56 -27.99
N LEU A 681 -17.30 16.78 -28.19
CA LEU A 681 -18.01 18.02 -27.87
C LEU A 681 -18.37 18.71 -29.18
N SER A 682 -19.59 19.20 -29.29
CA SER A 682 -20.05 19.95 -30.45
C SER A 682 -20.88 21.16 -30.04
N ARG A 683 -20.88 22.16 -30.90
CA ARG A 683 -21.68 23.38 -30.72
C ARG A 683 -22.56 23.57 -31.96
N PRO A 684 -23.73 22.93 -32.00
CA PRO A 684 -24.63 23.04 -33.12
C PRO A 684 -25.24 24.44 -33.22
N HIS A 685 -25.73 24.79 -34.39
CA HIS A 685 -26.51 26.02 -34.61
C HIS A 685 -27.75 26.00 -33.77
N GLY A 686 -28.02 27.10 -33.06
CA GLY A 686 -29.25 27.31 -32.35
C GLY A 686 -30.45 27.63 -33.27
#